data_18faa0e603f9c58f8da5837e4050bb36
#
_entry.id   18faa0e603f9c58f8da5837e4050bb36
#
_cell.length_a   1.000
_cell.length_b   1.000
_cell.length_c   1.000
_cell.angle_alpha   90.00
_cell.angle_beta   90.00
_cell.angle_gamma   90.00
#
_symmetry.space_group_name_H-M   'P 1'
#
loop_
_entity.id
_entity.type
_entity.pdbx_description
1 polymer ?
#
loop_
_entity_poly.entity_id
_entity_poly.type
_entity_poly.pdbx_seq_one_letter_code
_entity_poly.pdbx_strand_id
1 'polypeptide(L)'
;MKRILLRGALATTATVLALSASAGALLAEETDVAIDETNFPDEMFRSYVASVIDKDHDGVLQSSEANAVHTIELTEKHLKTVEGIRFFPNLSTLNVTANNIMSLDLSNNPKLENVYCMANNMSTIDVTMCPELTSLVCSENALIKLDLTHNPKLHDVACNDNEIKELDLSKNPELAEIDCSSNRLKKLDLSNNPKMTGLLCADNKLTELDLSGAPEMTSLYASSNPLGTLDVSKNPKLDMLVVEACELKSLDVSKNPELTLLACTANEIAELDLKNNTMLTALRCEENKLSSLDLSENTKIDLLFVSDNELKELDLSALPELDALDCKGNQLTSLDLSNNTNLRELVCSENKLAELDLKYTQGLVLLECEHNDFKELNISFTPNIIFVYFNAEPEKKGDILIYHYEAETFEYEFVVSADVTMITDDQPGDPGEDPTDPDPEDHTFGAFIERLYEIALGRDSEEAGKKYWMDEIQSGRKNGADCARFFLTGEEFVNRKLSDEQLVDTLYLTFFDRDGEENGKQYWLGRLKAGASHNEIIDGFIDSTEWCNVCARYAVKSGAPTAKAEIPSAPASNFVAALYLNCLNREAEEEGLYFWGLALTNLEQTGCSTAKHFFTSEEFRNLNLTDDDYVTRLYKTFMGREPEASEVAYWTGEIGKGAQTRDSVIAFFGQSEEFTNICNKYGIERGTM
;
A
#
# COMPACT_ATOMS: atom_id res chain seq x y z
N MET A 1 68.07 24.15 20.15
CA MET A 1 67.18 24.76 19.07
C MET A 1 65.74 24.39 19.31
N LYS A 2 65.17 24.93 20.36
CA LYS A 2 63.73 24.92 20.69
C LYS A 2 63.44 26.31 21.25
N ARG A 3 62.57 27.03 20.70
CA ARG A 3 62.06 28.39 20.95
C ARG A 3 62.26 29.26 19.74
N ILE A 4 61.22 29.31 18.91
CA ILE A 4 60.72 30.40 18.06
C ILE A 4 59.73 29.73 17.16
N LEU A 5 58.41 29.72 17.57
CA LEU A 5 57.22 29.59 16.78
C LEU A 5 56.01 29.49 17.75
N LEU A 6 55.83 30.56 18.50
CA LEU A 6 54.61 30.73 19.33
C LEU A 6 54.41 32.25 19.57
N ARG A 7 54.22 32.98 18.49
CA ARG A 7 53.68 34.36 18.50
C ARG A 7 53.17 34.69 17.08
N GLY A 8 52.02 34.16 16.73
CA GLY A 8 51.40 34.45 15.43
C GLY A 8 49.98 33.96 15.26
N ALA A 9 49.38 33.43 16.34
CA ALA A 9 48.00 32.85 16.26
C ALA A 9 47.06 33.40 17.33
N LEU A 10 47.24 34.62 17.80
CA LEU A 10 46.42 35.23 18.87
C LEU A 10 45.91 36.66 18.50
N ALA A 11 45.95 37.04 17.23
CA ALA A 11 45.51 38.37 16.80
C ALA A 11 44.41 38.35 15.70
N THR A 12 43.89 37.16 15.32
CA THR A 12 42.83 37.05 14.32
C THR A 12 41.50 36.50 14.85
N THR A 13 41.47 36.05 16.10
CA THR A 13 40.25 35.54 16.75
C THR A 13 39.49 36.57 17.60
N ALA A 14 40.04 37.76 17.81
CA ALA A 14 39.38 38.81 18.57
C ALA A 14 38.62 39.85 17.70
N THR A 15 38.71 39.79 16.37
CA THR A 15 38.07 40.74 15.47
C THR A 15 36.86 40.16 14.77
N VAL A 16 36.62 38.83 14.85
CA VAL A 16 35.41 38.19 14.33
C VAL A 16 34.31 38.06 15.39
N LEU A 17 34.67 38.08 16.69
CA LEU A 17 33.70 38.04 17.80
C LEU A 17 33.13 39.39 18.21
N ALA A 18 33.61 40.51 17.61
CA ALA A 18 33.09 41.83 17.88
C ALA A 18 32.12 42.37 16.78
N LEU A 19 31.94 41.63 15.70
CA LEU A 19 30.98 41.95 14.61
C LEU A 19 29.69 41.12 14.69
N SER A 20 29.62 40.09 15.54
CA SER A 20 28.40 39.27 15.74
C SER A 20 27.53 39.74 16.92
N ALA A 21 27.99 40.72 17.73
CA ALA A 21 27.26 41.22 18.88
C ALA A 21 26.55 42.58 18.63
N SER A 22 26.65 43.14 17.41
CA SER A 22 25.98 44.37 17.03
C SER A 22 25.01 44.26 15.87
N ALA A 23 24.77 43.06 15.38
CA ALA A 23 23.73 42.80 14.33
C ALA A 23 22.36 42.39 14.93
N GLY A 24 22.23 42.32 16.25
CA GLY A 24 21.02 41.86 16.96
C GLY A 24 20.04 42.96 17.37
N ALA A 25 20.10 44.14 16.82
CA ALA A 25 19.12 45.22 17.08
C ALA A 25 19.09 46.27 15.95
N LEU A 26 19.08 45.85 14.69
CA LEU A 26 18.38 46.66 13.68
C LEU A 26 16.96 46.11 13.66
N LEU A 27 16.03 46.81 14.27
CA LEU A 27 14.62 46.77 13.91
C LEU A 27 14.60 46.90 12.39
N ALA A 28 14.15 45.85 11.68
CA ALA A 28 13.92 45.92 10.25
C ALA A 28 13.02 47.15 10.04
N GLU A 29 13.50 48.15 9.32
CA GLU A 29 12.60 49.14 8.74
C GLU A 29 11.58 48.34 7.94
N GLU A 30 10.29 48.60 8.18
CA GLU A 30 9.18 48.03 7.41
C GLU A 30 9.35 48.49 5.96
N THR A 31 10.14 47.74 5.17
CA THR A 31 10.34 48.01 3.76
C THR A 31 9.54 47.04 2.96
N ASP A 32 8.58 47.57 2.21
CA ASP A 32 7.86 46.82 1.20
C ASP A 32 8.84 46.18 0.20
N VAL A 33 8.60 44.95 -0.16
CA VAL A 33 9.50 44.13 -0.99
C VAL A 33 8.88 43.89 -2.35
N ALA A 34 9.56 44.32 -3.43
CA ALA A 34 9.06 44.02 -4.77
C ALA A 34 9.00 42.51 -5.04
N ILE A 35 7.90 42.05 -5.60
CA ILE A 35 7.71 40.65 -5.99
C ILE A 35 8.29 40.44 -7.37
N ASP A 36 9.61 40.34 -7.44
CA ASP A 36 10.39 40.24 -8.67
C ASP A 36 11.43 39.11 -8.62
N GLU A 37 12.17 38.92 -9.71
CA GLU A 37 13.19 37.88 -9.83
C GLU A 37 14.39 38.06 -8.89
N THR A 38 14.60 39.27 -8.37
CA THR A 38 15.68 39.58 -7.45
C THR A 38 15.36 39.08 -6.03
N ASN A 39 14.12 39.26 -5.60
CA ASN A 39 13.67 38.91 -4.24
C ASN A 39 13.08 37.48 -4.16
N PHE A 40 12.48 37.01 -5.26
CA PHE A 40 11.88 35.69 -5.43
C PHE A 40 12.33 35.09 -6.76
N PRO A 41 13.53 34.53 -6.85
CA PRO A 41 14.12 34.09 -8.12
C PRO A 41 13.39 32.93 -8.77
N ASP A 42 12.81 32.02 -7.97
CA ASP A 42 12.00 30.90 -8.47
C ASP A 42 10.64 31.39 -8.99
N GLU A 43 10.30 31.08 -10.23
CA GLU A 43 9.08 31.54 -10.89
C GLU A 43 7.81 31.04 -10.19
N MET A 44 7.82 29.77 -9.76
CA MET A 44 6.66 29.17 -9.10
C MET A 44 6.45 29.76 -7.69
N PHE A 45 7.54 29.93 -6.95
CA PHE A 45 7.46 30.57 -5.63
C PHE A 45 7.03 32.04 -5.77
N ARG A 46 7.62 32.80 -6.71
CA ARG A 46 7.23 34.19 -7.00
C ARG A 46 5.74 34.29 -7.39
N SER A 47 5.27 33.37 -8.24
CA SER A 47 3.85 33.31 -8.62
C SER A 47 2.93 33.03 -7.44
N TYR A 48 3.35 32.14 -6.53
CA TYR A 48 2.63 31.87 -5.30
C TYR A 48 2.56 33.14 -4.40
N VAL A 49 3.67 33.83 -4.22
CA VAL A 49 3.70 35.07 -3.43
C VAL A 49 2.76 36.12 -4.05
N ALA A 50 2.82 36.34 -5.36
CA ALA A 50 2.02 37.32 -6.09
C ALA A 50 0.52 37.00 -6.13
N SER A 51 0.15 35.70 -6.11
CA SER A 51 -1.26 35.31 -6.28
C SER A 51 -1.97 34.96 -4.94
N VAL A 52 -1.21 34.53 -3.93
CA VAL A 52 -1.78 34.04 -2.68
C VAL A 52 -1.49 34.97 -1.50
N ILE A 53 -0.29 35.56 -1.45
CA ILE A 53 0.15 36.36 -0.30
C ILE A 53 -0.09 37.85 -0.52
N ASP A 54 0.26 38.38 -1.68
CA ASP A 54 -0.05 39.74 -2.12
C ASP A 54 -1.59 39.85 -2.32
N LYS A 55 -2.27 40.47 -1.34
CA LYS A 55 -3.73 40.49 -1.30
C LYS A 55 -4.36 41.57 -2.15
N ASP A 56 -3.67 42.68 -2.37
CA ASP A 56 -4.15 43.78 -3.19
C ASP A 56 -3.61 43.76 -4.63
N HIS A 57 -2.71 42.74 -4.92
CA HIS A 57 -2.16 42.45 -6.23
C HIS A 57 -1.41 43.66 -6.86
N ASP A 58 -0.74 44.47 -6.05
CA ASP A 58 0.03 45.58 -6.52
C ASP A 58 1.49 45.26 -6.94
N GLY A 59 1.89 44.00 -6.73
CA GLY A 59 3.20 43.48 -7.06
C GLY A 59 4.28 43.79 -6.03
N VAL A 60 3.87 44.22 -4.86
CA VAL A 60 4.73 44.51 -3.71
C VAL A 60 4.26 43.72 -2.50
N LEU A 61 5.15 42.97 -1.87
CA LEU A 61 4.88 42.32 -0.59
C LEU A 61 5.00 43.34 0.52
N GLN A 62 3.87 43.83 1.04
CA GLN A 62 3.86 44.74 2.18
C GLN A 62 4.20 44.01 3.47
N SER A 63 4.75 44.76 4.44
CA SER A 63 5.07 44.23 5.78
C SER A 63 3.85 43.63 6.49
N SER A 64 2.64 44.17 6.26
CA SER A 64 1.39 43.63 6.82
C SER A 64 1.03 42.25 6.27
N GLU A 65 1.27 42.01 4.98
CA GLU A 65 1.04 40.73 4.32
C GLU A 65 2.10 39.73 4.73
N ALA A 66 3.37 40.10 4.65
CA ALA A 66 4.48 39.27 5.08
C ALA A 66 4.35 38.78 6.53
N ASN A 67 3.94 39.68 7.45
CA ASN A 67 3.71 39.35 8.86
C ASN A 67 2.48 38.48 9.12
N ALA A 68 1.54 38.43 8.18
CA ALA A 68 0.34 37.59 8.29
C ALA A 68 0.59 36.14 7.86
N VAL A 69 1.73 35.84 7.22
CA VAL A 69 2.07 34.50 6.75
C VAL A 69 2.66 33.68 7.91
N HIS A 70 1.96 32.59 8.26
CA HIS A 70 2.42 31.62 9.24
C HIS A 70 2.73 30.26 8.60
N THR A 71 2.18 29.97 7.42
CA THR A 71 2.35 28.71 6.71
C THR A 71 2.62 28.94 5.24
N ILE A 72 3.59 28.23 4.69
CA ILE A 72 3.87 28.14 3.24
C ILE A 72 3.86 26.67 2.84
N GLU A 73 2.93 26.30 1.94
CA GLU A 73 2.72 24.96 1.42
C GLU A 73 3.00 24.93 -0.08
N LEU A 74 4.09 24.31 -0.47
CA LEU A 74 4.59 24.29 -1.85
C LEU A 74 5.08 22.87 -2.26
N THR A 75 4.32 21.85 -1.91
CA THR A 75 4.61 20.46 -2.26
C THR A 75 4.47 20.23 -3.76
N GLU A 76 5.42 19.48 -4.37
CA GLU A 76 5.37 19.07 -5.79
C GLU A 76 5.23 20.24 -6.79
N LYS A 77 5.92 21.34 -6.54
CA LYS A 77 5.89 22.53 -7.42
C LYS A 77 7.10 22.65 -8.35
N HIS A 78 8.00 21.63 -8.36
CA HIS A 78 9.24 21.66 -9.13
C HIS A 78 10.15 22.85 -8.81
N LEU A 79 10.06 23.36 -7.58
CA LEU A 79 10.87 24.47 -7.11
C LEU A 79 12.36 24.10 -7.13
N LYS A 80 13.18 25.07 -7.54
CA LYS A 80 14.66 24.96 -7.45
C LYS A 80 15.22 25.67 -6.23
N THR A 81 14.49 26.66 -5.73
CA THR A 81 14.83 27.43 -4.53
C THR A 81 13.57 28.09 -3.94
N VAL A 82 13.60 28.37 -2.66
CA VAL A 82 12.66 29.23 -1.98
C VAL A 82 13.33 30.49 -1.43
N GLU A 83 14.37 30.96 -2.14
CA GLU A 83 14.99 32.25 -1.81
C GLU A 83 13.91 33.35 -1.84
N GLY A 84 13.87 34.18 -0.79
CA GLY A 84 12.78 35.12 -0.51
C GLY A 84 11.95 34.71 0.72
N ILE A 85 12.10 33.47 1.22
CA ILE A 85 11.43 33.03 2.45
C ILE A 85 11.83 33.88 3.67
N ARG A 86 13.01 34.52 3.64
CA ARG A 86 13.52 35.45 4.66
C ARG A 86 12.59 36.63 4.92
N PHE A 87 11.69 36.95 4.00
CA PHE A 87 10.75 38.05 4.14
C PHE A 87 9.52 37.72 4.98
N PHE A 88 9.36 36.46 5.44
CA PHE A 88 8.24 35.99 6.25
C PHE A 88 8.66 35.75 7.71
N PRO A 89 8.76 36.80 8.57
CA PRO A 89 9.35 36.67 9.91
C PRO A 89 8.48 35.93 10.92
N ASN A 90 7.21 35.70 10.60
CA ASN A 90 6.26 34.97 11.46
C ASN A 90 5.98 33.55 10.94
N LEU A 91 6.73 33.08 9.94
CA LEU A 91 6.57 31.73 9.39
C LEU A 91 6.85 30.71 10.49
N SER A 92 5.86 29.85 10.76
CA SER A 92 5.95 28.75 11.73
C SER A 92 5.95 27.38 11.04
N THR A 93 5.39 27.27 9.83
CA THR A 93 5.37 26.04 9.07
C THR A 93 5.82 26.27 7.63
N LEU A 94 6.79 25.49 7.19
CA LEU A 94 7.27 25.43 5.82
C LEU A 94 7.17 24.02 5.27
N ASN A 95 6.42 23.84 4.20
CA ASN A 95 6.38 22.58 3.47
C ASN A 95 6.80 22.81 2.01
N VAL A 96 7.95 22.21 1.66
CA VAL A 96 8.53 22.22 0.30
C VAL A 96 8.88 20.81 -0.15
N THR A 97 8.15 19.84 0.33
CA THR A 97 8.30 18.41 0.00
C THR A 97 8.20 18.17 -1.50
N ALA A 98 8.95 17.19 -2.01
CA ALA A 98 8.94 16.72 -3.40
C ALA A 98 9.20 17.86 -4.41
N ASN A 99 10.37 18.50 -4.26
CA ASN A 99 10.82 19.56 -5.15
C ASN A 99 12.27 19.28 -5.64
N ASN A 100 12.90 20.27 -6.26
CA ASN A 100 14.26 20.15 -6.80
C ASN A 100 15.23 21.10 -6.06
N ILE A 101 14.97 21.36 -4.77
CA ILE A 101 15.72 22.32 -3.97
C ILE A 101 17.08 21.74 -3.62
N MET A 102 18.14 22.51 -3.86
CA MET A 102 19.52 22.10 -3.54
C MET A 102 20.02 22.69 -2.22
N SER A 103 19.45 23.79 -1.76
CA SER A 103 19.78 24.44 -0.49
C SER A 103 18.60 25.22 0.05
N LEU A 104 18.50 25.29 1.39
CA LEU A 104 17.44 25.97 2.10
C LEU A 104 18.05 26.86 3.17
N ASP A 105 17.86 28.20 3.04
CA ASP A 105 18.32 29.20 4.01
C ASP A 105 17.17 29.60 4.94
N LEU A 106 17.19 29.09 6.17
CA LEU A 106 16.20 29.34 7.22
C LEU A 106 16.68 30.36 8.27
N SER A 107 17.83 31.01 8.04
CA SER A 107 18.50 31.87 9.03
C SER A 107 17.65 33.06 9.52
N ASN A 108 16.65 33.47 8.74
CA ASN A 108 15.75 34.58 9.06
C ASN A 108 14.31 34.17 9.47
N ASN A 109 14.10 32.88 9.73
CA ASN A 109 12.80 32.34 10.11
C ASN A 109 12.84 31.66 11.50
N PRO A 110 13.21 32.40 12.58
CA PRO A 110 13.45 31.81 13.90
C PRO A 110 12.20 31.31 14.61
N LYS A 111 11.01 31.52 14.05
CA LYS A 111 9.72 31.06 14.57
C LYS A 111 9.25 29.75 13.94
N LEU A 112 10.06 29.16 13.06
CA LEU A 112 9.72 27.87 12.46
C LEU A 112 9.61 26.80 13.56
N GLU A 113 8.44 26.19 13.60
CA GLU A 113 8.06 25.05 14.44
C GLU A 113 8.10 23.75 13.62
N ASN A 114 7.72 23.83 12.33
CA ASN A 114 7.63 22.66 11.45
C ASN A 114 8.33 22.95 10.11
N VAL A 115 9.23 22.05 9.70
CA VAL A 115 9.92 22.10 8.39
C VAL A 115 9.80 20.75 7.72
N TYR A 116 9.10 20.71 6.58
CA TYR A 116 8.93 19.55 5.72
C TYR A 116 9.63 19.82 4.38
N CYS A 117 10.74 19.14 4.14
CA CYS A 117 11.56 19.30 2.95
C CYS A 117 12.05 17.95 2.39
N MET A 118 11.31 16.89 2.65
CA MET A 118 11.54 15.54 2.14
C MET A 118 11.55 15.52 0.61
N ALA A 119 12.26 14.56 0.02
CA ALA A 119 12.34 14.33 -1.43
C ALA A 119 12.78 15.58 -2.20
N ASN A 120 14.00 16.03 -1.89
CA ASN A 120 14.68 17.13 -2.56
C ASN A 120 16.13 16.75 -2.93
N ASN A 121 16.94 17.70 -3.36
CA ASN A 121 18.33 17.45 -3.78
C ASN A 121 19.35 18.10 -2.84
N MET A 122 19.02 18.25 -1.56
CA MET A 122 19.86 18.96 -0.60
C MET A 122 21.01 18.09 -0.12
N SER A 123 22.22 18.62 -0.15
CA SER A 123 23.41 17.99 0.47
C SER A 123 23.68 18.48 1.91
N THR A 124 23.05 19.60 2.27
CA THR A 124 23.13 20.20 3.61
C THR A 124 21.84 20.95 3.92
N ILE A 125 21.45 20.96 5.19
CA ILE A 125 20.42 21.85 5.74
C ILE A 125 20.96 22.45 7.03
N ASP A 126 20.71 23.74 7.26
CA ASP A 126 21.09 24.44 8.50
C ASP A 126 19.81 24.91 9.21
N VAL A 127 19.49 24.24 10.33
CA VAL A 127 18.34 24.55 11.20
C VAL A 127 18.75 25.19 12.52
N THR A 128 20.04 25.56 12.67
CA THR A 128 20.58 26.10 13.94
C THR A 128 19.94 27.41 14.37
N MET A 129 19.36 28.18 13.42
CA MET A 129 18.65 29.41 13.69
C MET A 129 17.13 29.24 13.92
N CYS A 130 16.65 28.00 14.04
CA CYS A 130 15.24 27.66 14.27
C CYS A 130 15.04 27.03 15.68
N PRO A 131 15.21 27.78 16.78
CA PRO A 131 15.18 27.21 18.14
C PRO A 131 13.79 26.76 18.60
N GLU A 132 12.72 27.14 17.88
CA GLU A 132 11.35 26.76 18.15
C GLU A 132 10.93 25.46 17.45
N LEU A 133 11.84 24.86 16.65
CA LEU A 133 11.55 23.68 15.82
C LEU A 133 11.12 22.49 16.69
N THR A 134 9.95 21.96 16.38
CA THR A 134 9.35 20.77 17.01
C THR A 134 9.31 19.56 16.07
N SER A 135 9.17 19.80 14.76
CA SER A 135 9.13 18.74 13.75
C SER A 135 10.03 19.08 12.56
N LEU A 136 10.88 18.13 12.19
CA LEU A 136 11.76 18.23 11.01
C LEU A 136 11.67 16.97 10.16
N VAL A 137 11.18 17.11 8.93
CA VAL A 137 11.15 16.03 7.94
C VAL A 137 12.05 16.42 6.76
N CYS A 138 13.23 15.79 6.69
CA CYS A 138 14.24 16.03 5.65
C CYS A 138 14.73 14.73 4.99
N SER A 139 13.89 13.70 5.02
CA SER A 139 14.14 12.39 4.40
C SER A 139 14.34 12.51 2.88
N GLU A 140 14.89 11.45 2.26
CA GLU A 140 15.08 11.38 0.81
C GLU A 140 15.80 12.61 0.23
N ASN A 141 16.98 12.88 0.78
CA ASN A 141 17.89 13.91 0.30
C ASN A 141 19.31 13.33 0.14
N ALA A 142 20.32 14.18 -0.02
CA ALA A 142 21.71 13.76 -0.08
C ALA A 142 22.50 14.32 1.11
N LEU A 143 21.89 14.46 2.29
CA LEU A 143 22.46 15.07 3.47
C LEU A 143 23.61 14.20 4.00
N ILE A 144 24.80 14.79 4.11
CA ILE A 144 25.98 14.13 4.68
C ILE A 144 26.17 14.42 6.17
N LYS A 145 25.50 15.44 6.66
CA LYS A 145 25.52 15.92 8.05
C LYS A 145 24.20 16.62 8.38
N LEU A 146 23.73 16.44 9.63
CA LEU A 146 22.59 17.15 10.20
C LEU A 146 22.94 17.58 11.62
N ASP A 147 22.86 18.89 11.90
CA ASP A 147 23.17 19.48 13.22
C ASP A 147 21.87 19.90 13.91
N LEU A 148 21.45 19.15 14.90
CA LEU A 148 20.24 19.38 15.69
C LEU A 148 20.52 19.99 17.08
N THR A 149 21.76 20.34 17.36
CA THR A 149 22.19 20.75 18.71
C THR A 149 21.60 22.09 19.19
N HIS A 150 20.94 22.84 18.29
CA HIS A 150 20.31 24.13 18.57
C HIS A 150 18.78 24.07 18.57
N ASN A 151 18.20 22.89 18.48
CA ASN A 151 16.75 22.67 18.37
C ASN A 151 16.21 21.88 19.58
N PRO A 152 16.24 22.44 20.81
CA PRO A 152 15.96 21.69 22.04
C PRO A 152 14.49 21.28 22.20
N LYS A 153 13.59 21.78 21.34
CA LYS A 153 12.15 21.49 21.36
C LYS A 153 11.74 20.40 20.37
N LEU A 154 12.71 19.87 19.59
CA LEU A 154 12.43 18.79 18.66
C LEU A 154 11.75 17.62 19.36
N HIS A 155 10.63 17.23 18.82
CA HIS A 155 9.78 16.11 19.23
C HIS A 155 9.83 14.99 18.18
N ASP A 156 9.76 15.35 16.91
CA ASP A 156 9.74 14.42 15.80
C ASP A 156 10.81 14.78 14.76
N VAL A 157 11.60 13.80 14.35
CA VAL A 157 12.60 13.95 13.28
C VAL A 157 12.52 12.80 12.30
N ALA A 158 12.37 13.10 11.02
CA ALA A 158 12.57 12.14 9.94
C ALA A 158 13.71 12.61 9.04
N CYS A 159 14.80 11.84 9.01
CA CYS A 159 15.97 12.10 8.20
C CYS A 159 16.48 10.82 7.49
N ASN A 160 15.59 9.85 7.32
CA ASN A 160 15.89 8.59 6.60
C ASN A 160 16.26 8.84 5.14
N ASP A 161 16.87 7.85 4.50
CA ASP A 161 17.30 7.92 3.10
C ASP A 161 18.20 9.13 2.81
N ASN A 162 19.34 9.18 3.55
CA ASN A 162 20.36 10.21 3.41
C ASN A 162 21.78 9.59 3.47
N GLU A 163 22.80 10.41 3.57
CA GLU A 163 24.20 9.95 3.70
C GLU A 163 24.83 10.33 5.05
N ILE A 164 24.03 10.52 6.09
CA ILE A 164 24.44 11.01 7.42
C ILE A 164 25.33 9.96 8.09
N LYS A 165 26.48 10.42 8.60
CA LYS A 165 27.49 9.56 9.24
C LYS A 165 27.53 9.67 10.76
N GLU A 166 27.10 10.80 11.27
CA GLU A 166 27.09 11.15 12.69
C GLU A 166 25.84 11.98 12.98
N LEU A 167 25.17 11.70 14.09
CA LEU A 167 23.98 12.41 14.54
C LEU A 167 24.09 12.63 16.05
N ASP A 168 24.15 13.88 16.48
CA ASP A 168 24.23 14.29 17.88
C ASP A 168 22.83 14.69 18.39
N LEU A 169 22.22 13.82 19.22
CA LEU A 169 20.91 14.03 19.83
C LEU A 169 21.00 14.54 21.29
N SER A 170 22.21 14.85 21.77
CA SER A 170 22.44 15.22 23.19
C SER A 170 21.74 16.49 23.65
N LYS A 171 21.21 17.31 22.73
CA LYS A 171 20.53 18.56 22.99
C LYS A 171 19.02 18.53 22.70
N ASN A 172 18.48 17.34 22.43
CA ASN A 172 17.08 17.16 22.06
C ASN A 172 16.31 16.32 23.11
N PRO A 173 16.19 16.80 24.38
CA PRO A 173 15.61 16.01 25.48
C PRO A 173 14.10 15.78 25.34
N GLU A 174 13.44 16.51 24.45
CA GLU A 174 12.01 16.38 24.16
C GLU A 174 11.73 15.37 23.03
N LEU A 175 12.79 14.83 22.37
CA LEU A 175 12.64 13.95 21.22
C LEU A 175 11.91 12.67 21.61
N ALA A 176 10.79 12.42 20.94
CA ALA A 176 9.94 11.27 21.15
C ALA A 176 10.05 10.27 20.02
N GLU A 177 10.17 10.74 18.77
CA GLU A 177 10.26 9.87 17.61
C GLU A 177 11.39 10.33 16.67
N ILE A 178 12.14 9.36 16.17
CA ILE A 178 13.14 9.63 15.14
C ILE A 178 13.20 8.48 14.13
N ASP A 179 13.13 8.84 12.85
CA ASP A 179 13.51 7.97 11.75
C ASP A 179 14.82 8.46 11.13
N CYS A 180 15.89 7.68 11.35
CA CYS A 180 17.20 7.88 10.76
C CYS A 180 17.65 6.66 9.96
N SER A 181 16.71 5.84 9.49
CA SER A 181 16.97 4.64 8.69
C SER A 181 17.67 4.98 7.37
N SER A 182 18.25 4.00 6.71
CA SER A 182 18.93 4.16 5.42
C SER A 182 19.94 5.32 5.42
N ASN A 183 20.89 5.28 6.38
CA ASN A 183 21.96 6.26 6.51
C ASN A 183 23.33 5.55 6.64
N ARG A 184 24.34 6.24 7.14
CA ARG A 184 25.69 5.69 7.31
C ARG A 184 26.19 5.81 8.77
N LEU A 185 25.25 5.81 9.72
CA LEU A 185 25.53 5.97 11.14
C LEU A 185 26.31 4.76 11.67
N LYS A 186 27.35 5.02 12.43
CA LYS A 186 28.15 3.98 13.12
C LYS A 186 27.85 3.91 14.60
N LYS A 187 27.31 4.97 15.16
CA LYS A 187 26.93 5.12 16.57
C LYS A 187 25.73 6.02 16.67
N LEU A 188 24.90 5.75 17.67
CA LEU A 188 23.78 6.61 18.07
C LEU A 188 23.74 6.63 19.60
N ASP A 189 23.84 7.82 20.20
CA ASP A 189 23.81 8.02 21.65
C ASP A 189 22.45 8.57 22.06
N LEU A 190 21.69 7.78 22.80
CA LEU A 190 20.35 8.11 23.28
C LEU A 190 20.34 8.52 24.78
N SER A 191 21.50 8.70 25.41
CA SER A 191 21.61 8.94 26.86
C SER A 191 20.87 10.18 27.35
N ASN A 192 20.51 11.11 26.46
CA ASN A 192 19.81 12.34 26.76
C ASN A 192 18.41 12.44 26.16
N ASN A 193 17.80 11.30 25.74
CA ASN A 193 16.49 11.28 25.10
C ASN A 193 15.46 10.44 25.89
N PRO A 194 15.18 10.83 27.15
CA PRO A 194 14.35 10.01 28.05
C PRO A 194 12.87 9.92 27.66
N LYS A 195 12.42 10.74 26.72
CA LYS A 195 11.05 10.75 26.21
C LYS A 195 10.87 9.94 24.93
N MET A 196 11.96 9.35 24.42
CA MET A 196 11.90 8.59 23.18
C MET A 196 10.98 7.39 23.30
N THR A 197 10.00 7.32 22.43
CA THR A 197 9.02 6.24 22.30
C THR A 197 9.21 5.43 21.02
N GLY A 198 9.71 6.06 19.96
CA GLY A 198 9.95 5.43 18.65
C GLY A 198 11.35 5.69 18.11
N LEU A 199 12.06 4.61 17.75
CA LEU A 199 13.36 4.69 17.07
C LEU A 199 13.35 3.80 15.83
N LEU A 200 13.45 4.43 14.64
CA LEU A 200 13.70 3.77 13.38
C LEU A 200 15.15 4.10 12.96
N CYS A 201 16.02 3.10 12.93
CA CYS A 201 17.43 3.24 12.57
C CYS A 201 17.93 2.09 11.70
N ALA A 202 17.01 1.41 10.99
CA ALA A 202 17.36 0.33 10.09
C ALA A 202 18.34 0.77 8.99
N ASP A 203 19.01 -0.18 8.33
CA ASP A 203 19.94 0.08 7.23
C ASP A 203 21.00 1.15 7.56
N ASN A 204 21.75 0.90 8.64
CA ASN A 204 22.87 1.71 9.05
C ASN A 204 24.14 0.85 9.25
N LYS A 205 25.11 1.35 9.98
CA LYS A 205 26.36 0.65 10.29
C LYS A 205 26.61 0.63 11.79
N LEU A 206 25.53 0.57 12.58
CA LEU A 206 25.60 0.54 14.03
C LEU A 206 26.18 -0.81 14.47
N THR A 207 27.24 -0.76 15.29
CA THR A 207 27.86 -1.95 15.89
C THR A 207 27.51 -2.12 17.35
N GLU A 208 26.83 -1.14 17.93
CA GLU A 208 26.31 -1.12 19.30
C GLU A 208 25.12 -0.17 19.35
N LEU A 209 24.13 -0.45 20.21
CA LEU A 209 22.98 0.40 20.45
C LEU A 209 22.59 0.29 21.93
N ASP A 210 22.84 1.34 22.71
CA ASP A 210 22.46 1.44 24.13
C ASP A 210 21.10 2.15 24.25
N LEU A 211 20.08 1.41 24.66
CA LEU A 211 18.71 1.89 24.83
C LEU A 211 18.41 2.34 26.27
N SER A 212 19.37 2.30 27.16
CA SER A 212 19.17 2.63 28.60
C SER A 212 18.75 4.07 28.84
N GLY A 213 19.05 4.98 27.90
CA GLY A 213 18.64 6.39 27.94
C GLY A 213 17.21 6.66 27.49
N ALA A 214 16.51 5.66 26.94
CA ALA A 214 15.17 5.77 26.38
C ALA A 214 14.17 4.78 27.04
N PRO A 215 13.87 4.90 28.34
CA PRO A 215 13.06 3.92 29.08
C PRO A 215 11.59 3.88 28.69
N GLU A 216 11.10 4.88 27.96
CA GLU A 216 9.72 5.00 27.51
C GLU A 216 9.47 4.36 26.13
N MET A 217 10.53 3.76 25.54
CA MET A 217 10.48 3.19 24.18
C MET A 217 9.41 2.12 24.05
N THR A 218 8.56 2.30 23.04
CA THR A 218 7.48 1.38 22.65
C THR A 218 7.78 0.68 21.33
N SER A 219 8.53 1.31 20.42
CA SER A 219 8.86 0.72 19.12
C SER A 219 10.35 0.91 18.77
N LEU A 220 10.98 -0.19 18.34
CA LEU A 220 12.37 -0.21 17.86
C LEU A 220 12.42 -0.95 16.52
N TYR A 221 12.89 -0.26 15.48
CA TYR A 221 13.22 -0.82 14.16
C TYR A 221 14.70 -0.59 13.88
N ALA A 222 15.52 -1.62 14.05
CA ALA A 222 16.97 -1.52 13.94
C ALA A 222 17.59 -2.55 12.98
N SER A 223 16.77 -3.12 12.08
CA SER A 223 17.18 -4.13 11.09
C SER A 223 18.39 -3.68 10.26
N SER A 224 19.13 -4.63 9.71
CA SER A 224 20.28 -4.37 8.82
C SER A 224 21.36 -3.48 9.48
N ASN A 225 21.70 -3.80 10.74
CA ASN A 225 22.83 -3.21 11.46
C ASN A 225 23.69 -4.33 12.05
N PRO A 226 25.03 -4.30 11.97
CA PRO A 226 25.89 -5.34 12.53
C PRO A 226 26.06 -5.18 14.06
N LEU A 227 24.94 -5.29 14.80
CA LEU A 227 24.91 -5.06 16.25
C LEU A 227 25.62 -6.15 17.04
N GLY A 228 25.50 -7.42 16.62
CA GLY A 228 26.04 -8.59 17.30
C GLY A 228 25.37 -8.92 18.65
N THR A 229 24.98 -7.91 19.40
CA THR A 229 24.24 -8.02 20.68
C THR A 229 23.29 -6.83 20.86
N LEU A 230 22.14 -7.04 21.54
CA LEU A 230 21.20 -5.98 21.89
C LEU A 230 20.62 -6.26 23.30
N ASP A 231 20.63 -5.26 24.16
CA ASP A 231 20.01 -5.29 25.50
C ASP A 231 18.76 -4.42 25.52
N VAL A 232 17.58 -5.05 25.56
CA VAL A 232 16.26 -4.38 25.66
C VAL A 232 15.68 -4.44 27.09
N SER A 233 16.46 -4.88 28.07
CA SER A 233 16.00 -5.07 29.46
C SER A 233 15.56 -3.79 30.16
N LYS A 234 15.92 -2.62 29.65
CA LYS A 234 15.57 -1.31 30.20
C LYS A 234 14.36 -0.67 29.54
N ASN A 235 13.75 -1.36 28.57
CA ASN A 235 12.63 -0.85 27.77
C ASN A 235 11.38 -1.72 27.96
N PRO A 236 10.80 -1.77 29.19
CA PRO A 236 9.72 -2.72 29.52
C PRO A 236 8.40 -2.43 28.79
N LYS A 237 8.28 -1.27 28.14
CA LYS A 237 7.11 -0.84 27.37
C LYS A 237 7.21 -1.17 25.88
N LEU A 238 8.29 -1.87 25.45
CA LEU A 238 8.41 -2.29 24.06
C LEU A 238 7.21 -3.15 23.67
N ASP A 239 6.50 -2.67 22.64
CA ASP A 239 5.37 -3.29 21.97
C ASP A 239 5.83 -3.91 20.65
N MET A 240 6.66 -3.18 19.90
CA MET A 240 7.22 -3.64 18.61
C MET A 240 8.75 -3.66 18.65
N LEU A 241 9.32 -4.83 18.31
CA LEU A 241 10.77 -5.02 18.22
C LEU A 241 11.11 -5.69 16.89
N VAL A 242 11.77 -4.94 15.99
CA VAL A 242 12.20 -5.38 14.65
C VAL A 242 13.72 -5.24 14.53
N VAL A 243 14.43 -6.39 14.56
CA VAL A 243 15.91 -6.48 14.62
C VAL A 243 16.42 -7.56 13.67
N GLU A 244 15.93 -7.53 12.46
CA GLU A 244 16.29 -8.46 11.39
C GLU A 244 17.71 -8.18 10.86
N ALA A 245 18.44 -9.20 10.45
CA ALA A 245 19.78 -9.08 9.88
C ALA A 245 20.76 -8.25 10.77
N CYS A 246 20.76 -8.52 12.08
CA CYS A 246 21.55 -7.79 13.06
C CYS A 246 22.77 -8.56 13.60
N GLU A 247 23.08 -9.74 13.05
CA GLU A 247 24.16 -10.64 13.51
C GLU A 247 24.00 -11.08 14.98
N LEU A 248 22.77 -11.06 15.52
CA LEU A 248 22.48 -11.43 16.91
C LEU A 248 22.65 -12.93 17.11
N LYS A 249 23.37 -13.31 18.18
CA LYS A 249 23.55 -14.71 18.60
C LYS A 249 22.58 -15.13 19.69
N SER A 250 21.99 -14.18 20.37
CA SER A 250 20.97 -14.35 21.38
C SER A 250 20.17 -13.07 21.53
N LEU A 251 18.92 -13.19 21.95
CA LEU A 251 18.03 -12.06 22.24
C LEU A 251 17.22 -12.39 23.49
N ASP A 252 17.35 -11.59 24.54
CA ASP A 252 16.59 -11.74 25.79
C ASP A 252 15.47 -10.69 25.82
N VAL A 253 14.25 -11.14 25.61
CA VAL A 253 13.01 -10.33 25.65
C VAL A 253 12.19 -10.57 26.93
N SER A 254 12.76 -11.22 27.92
CA SER A 254 12.06 -11.58 29.18
C SER A 254 11.59 -10.38 30.01
N LYS A 255 12.08 -9.17 29.71
CA LYS A 255 11.71 -7.91 30.37
C LYS A 255 10.77 -7.05 29.55
N ASN A 256 10.25 -7.55 28.43
CA ASN A 256 9.39 -6.83 27.51
C ASN A 256 8.01 -7.51 27.39
N PRO A 257 7.21 -7.52 28.50
CA PRO A 257 5.95 -8.27 28.53
C PRO A 257 4.83 -7.67 27.68
N GLU A 258 5.03 -6.44 27.18
CA GLU A 258 4.05 -5.74 26.35
C GLU A 258 4.24 -6.02 24.84
N LEU A 259 5.29 -6.81 24.45
CA LEU A 259 5.55 -7.13 23.05
C LEU A 259 4.34 -7.80 22.38
N THR A 260 3.86 -7.17 21.31
CA THR A 260 2.85 -7.71 20.39
C THR A 260 3.49 -8.20 19.09
N LEU A 261 4.58 -7.55 18.63
CA LEU A 261 5.34 -7.95 17.46
C LEU A 261 6.82 -8.14 17.79
N LEU A 262 7.35 -9.31 17.46
CA LEU A 262 8.77 -9.60 17.47
C LEU A 262 9.22 -10.09 16.10
N ALA A 263 10.10 -9.34 15.42
CA ALA A 263 10.76 -9.74 14.19
C ALA A 263 12.28 -9.77 14.40
N CYS A 264 12.88 -10.96 14.33
CA CYS A 264 14.31 -11.17 14.49
C CYS A 264 14.90 -12.10 13.41
N THR A 265 14.31 -12.05 12.23
CA THR A 265 14.69 -12.81 11.03
C THR A 265 16.18 -12.59 10.65
N ALA A 266 16.80 -13.57 9.98
CA ALA A 266 18.16 -13.49 9.46
C ALA A 266 19.20 -13.13 10.52
N ASN A 267 19.20 -13.88 11.64
CA ASN A 267 20.18 -13.75 12.72
C ASN A 267 20.88 -15.10 12.99
N GLU A 268 21.63 -15.20 14.11
CA GLU A 268 22.28 -16.45 14.52
C GLU A 268 21.72 -16.98 15.85
N ILE A 269 20.43 -16.72 16.15
CA ILE A 269 19.79 -17.05 17.42
C ILE A 269 19.55 -18.56 17.48
N ALA A 270 20.07 -19.21 18.52
CA ALA A 270 19.92 -20.64 18.73
C ALA A 270 18.83 -21.01 19.76
N GLU A 271 18.50 -20.08 20.64
CA GLU A 271 17.48 -20.24 21.69
C GLU A 271 16.70 -18.93 21.85
N LEU A 272 15.37 -19.01 21.98
CA LEU A 272 14.48 -17.87 22.17
C LEU A 272 13.42 -18.23 23.25
N ASP A 273 13.50 -17.54 24.40
CA ASP A 273 12.54 -17.74 25.51
C ASP A 273 11.47 -16.65 25.49
N LEU A 274 10.23 -17.07 25.14
CA LEU A 274 9.07 -16.19 24.97
C LEU A 274 8.02 -16.30 26.09
N LYS A 275 8.32 -17.00 27.19
CA LYS A 275 7.35 -17.27 28.26
C LYS A 275 6.73 -16.01 28.88
N ASN A 276 7.47 -14.89 28.88
CA ASN A 276 6.99 -13.64 29.44
C ASN A 276 6.27 -12.74 28.39
N ASN A 277 6.30 -13.11 27.11
CA ASN A 277 5.79 -12.29 26.02
C ASN A 277 4.38 -12.77 25.60
N THR A 278 3.49 -12.87 26.58
CA THR A 278 2.13 -13.44 26.40
C THR A 278 1.17 -12.56 25.58
N MET A 279 1.63 -11.38 25.16
CA MET A 279 0.87 -10.46 24.33
C MET A 279 1.21 -10.59 22.85
N LEU A 280 2.22 -11.41 22.48
CA LEU A 280 2.60 -11.59 21.08
C LEU A 280 1.43 -12.06 20.23
N THR A 281 1.20 -11.33 19.13
CA THR A 281 0.30 -11.68 18.04
C THR A 281 1.08 -12.08 16.80
N ALA A 282 2.24 -11.45 16.54
CA ALA A 282 3.11 -11.76 15.42
C ALA A 282 4.54 -12.12 15.88
N LEU A 283 5.02 -13.28 15.43
CA LEU A 283 6.39 -13.71 15.62
C LEU A 283 7.04 -14.04 14.27
N ARG A 284 8.14 -13.35 13.97
CA ARG A 284 8.98 -13.57 12.82
C ARG A 284 10.40 -13.87 13.27
N CYS A 285 10.85 -15.09 13.12
CA CYS A 285 12.20 -15.53 13.50
C CYS A 285 12.81 -16.49 12.46
N GLU A 286 12.47 -16.29 11.21
CA GLU A 286 12.99 -17.02 10.06
C GLU A 286 14.52 -16.88 9.97
N GLU A 287 15.18 -17.78 9.24
CA GLU A 287 16.62 -17.73 8.98
C GLU A 287 17.46 -17.58 10.27
N ASN A 288 17.23 -18.48 11.23
CA ASN A 288 17.97 -18.55 12.50
C ASN A 288 18.53 -19.97 12.74
N LYS A 289 18.93 -20.27 13.97
CA LYS A 289 19.47 -21.58 14.37
C LYS A 289 18.64 -22.24 15.45
N LEU A 290 17.33 -21.94 15.49
CA LEU A 290 16.44 -22.47 16.52
C LEU A 290 16.26 -23.98 16.33
N SER A 291 16.59 -24.76 17.36
CA SER A 291 16.38 -26.21 17.36
C SER A 291 15.12 -26.63 18.12
N SER A 292 14.52 -25.72 18.86
CA SER A 292 13.24 -25.85 19.56
C SER A 292 12.63 -24.46 19.79
N LEU A 293 11.31 -24.39 19.94
CA LEU A 293 10.57 -23.17 20.24
C LEU A 293 9.36 -23.51 21.09
N ASP A 294 9.28 -22.95 22.30
CA ASP A 294 8.19 -23.15 23.26
C ASP A 294 7.21 -21.95 23.16
N LEU A 295 6.01 -22.19 22.61
CA LEU A 295 4.97 -21.21 22.40
C LEU A 295 3.76 -21.42 23.36
N SER A 296 3.90 -22.24 24.38
CA SER A 296 2.82 -22.65 25.28
C SER A 296 2.11 -21.48 25.99
N GLU A 297 2.81 -20.37 26.20
CA GLU A 297 2.27 -19.16 26.85
C GLU A 297 1.85 -18.05 25.85
N ASN A 298 2.10 -18.24 24.53
CA ASN A 298 1.90 -17.21 23.52
C ASN A 298 0.58 -17.39 22.75
N THR A 299 -0.50 -17.57 23.47
CA THR A 299 -1.83 -18.01 22.96
C THR A 299 -2.54 -17.04 22.02
N LYS A 300 -1.98 -15.86 21.80
CA LYS A 300 -2.52 -14.80 20.93
C LYS A 300 -1.85 -14.73 19.56
N ILE A 301 -0.85 -15.58 19.31
CA ILE A 301 -0.17 -15.55 18.01
C ILE A 301 -1.15 -15.96 16.92
N ASP A 302 -1.32 -15.06 15.94
CA ASP A 302 -2.07 -15.24 14.71
C ASP A 302 -1.15 -15.37 13.49
N LEU A 303 0.07 -14.75 13.55
CA LEU A 303 1.09 -14.84 12.51
C LEU A 303 2.37 -15.47 13.07
N LEU A 304 2.75 -16.64 12.56
CA LEU A 304 3.94 -17.38 12.99
C LEU A 304 4.83 -17.73 11.79
N PHE A 305 5.97 -17.05 11.67
CA PHE A 305 6.97 -17.29 10.64
C PHE A 305 8.27 -17.76 11.28
N VAL A 306 8.61 -19.04 11.07
CA VAL A 306 9.74 -19.76 11.67
C VAL A 306 10.54 -20.53 10.62
N SER A 307 10.42 -20.15 9.35
CA SER A 307 11.10 -20.83 8.23
C SER A 307 12.64 -20.78 8.37
N ASP A 308 13.31 -21.70 7.69
CA ASP A 308 14.79 -21.79 7.64
C ASP A 308 15.45 -21.80 9.04
N ASN A 309 15.01 -22.76 9.86
CA ASN A 309 15.55 -23.04 11.18
C ASN A 309 15.96 -24.53 11.31
N GLU A 310 16.26 -25.00 12.53
CA GLU A 310 16.66 -26.38 12.81
C GLU A 310 15.59 -27.14 13.61
N LEU A 311 14.31 -26.71 13.55
CA LEU A 311 13.20 -27.27 14.33
C LEU A 311 12.90 -28.71 13.91
N LYS A 312 12.79 -29.62 14.89
CA LYS A 312 12.41 -31.02 14.72
C LYS A 312 10.98 -31.30 15.10
N GLU A 313 10.44 -30.45 15.94
CA GLU A 313 9.07 -30.46 16.43
C GLU A 313 8.60 -29.01 16.57
N LEU A 314 7.30 -28.78 16.37
CA LEU A 314 6.65 -27.50 16.55
C LEU A 314 5.25 -27.76 17.13
N ASP A 315 5.07 -27.41 18.41
CA ASP A 315 3.77 -27.55 19.10
C ASP A 315 2.93 -26.30 18.90
N LEU A 316 1.84 -26.43 18.15
CA LEU A 316 0.88 -25.39 17.84
C LEU A 316 -0.39 -25.46 18.68
N SER A 317 -0.46 -26.39 19.63
CA SER A 317 -1.68 -26.70 20.39
C SER A 317 -2.20 -25.51 21.21
N ALA A 318 -1.32 -24.58 21.59
CA ALA A 318 -1.64 -23.36 22.32
C ALA A 318 -2.07 -22.17 21.45
N LEU A 319 -2.11 -22.31 20.11
CA LEU A 319 -2.30 -21.21 19.15
C LEU A 319 -3.65 -21.33 18.41
N PRO A 320 -4.81 -21.19 19.05
CA PRO A 320 -6.10 -21.35 18.38
C PRO A 320 -6.44 -20.22 17.41
N GLU A 321 -5.79 -19.07 17.54
CA GLU A 321 -6.01 -17.89 16.68
C GLU A 321 -5.11 -17.87 15.43
N LEU A 322 -4.25 -18.89 15.24
CA LEU A 322 -3.26 -18.93 14.15
C LEU A 322 -3.96 -18.85 12.79
N ASP A 323 -3.66 -17.78 12.04
CA ASP A 323 -4.16 -17.48 10.70
C ASP A 323 -3.12 -17.84 9.62
N ALA A 324 -1.83 -17.51 9.86
CA ALA A 324 -0.75 -17.82 8.94
C ALA A 324 0.43 -18.51 9.64
N LEU A 325 0.91 -19.61 9.04
CA LEU A 325 2.08 -20.36 9.46
C LEU A 325 3.06 -20.54 8.30
N ASP A 326 4.29 -20.03 8.48
CA ASP A 326 5.44 -20.41 7.65
C ASP A 326 6.46 -21.16 8.51
N CYS A 327 6.60 -22.46 8.26
CA CYS A 327 7.59 -23.33 8.89
C CYS A 327 8.49 -24.05 7.85
N LYS A 328 8.58 -23.50 6.64
CA LYS A 328 9.43 -24.01 5.55
C LYS A 328 10.88 -24.21 6.01
N GLY A 329 11.62 -25.14 5.36
CA GLY A 329 13.06 -25.27 5.54
C GLY A 329 13.47 -25.70 6.96
N ASN A 330 12.69 -26.56 7.59
CA ASN A 330 12.96 -27.11 8.92
C ASN A 330 13.23 -28.62 8.89
N GLN A 331 13.17 -29.30 10.03
CA GLN A 331 13.37 -30.74 10.13
C GLN A 331 12.16 -31.46 10.72
N LEU A 332 10.95 -30.86 10.54
CA LEU A 332 9.70 -31.37 11.09
C LEU A 332 9.35 -32.73 10.50
N THR A 333 9.00 -33.69 11.34
CA THR A 333 8.56 -35.02 10.95
C THR A 333 7.05 -35.21 11.07
N SER A 334 6.38 -34.33 11.78
CA SER A 334 4.93 -34.24 11.94
C SER A 334 4.51 -32.82 12.23
N LEU A 335 3.27 -32.47 11.90
CA LEU A 335 2.64 -31.20 12.19
C LEU A 335 1.18 -31.44 12.56
N ASP A 336 0.82 -31.16 13.82
CA ASP A 336 -0.54 -31.29 14.31
C ASP A 336 -1.27 -29.94 14.25
N LEU A 337 -2.27 -29.84 13.35
CA LEU A 337 -3.07 -28.66 13.09
C LEU A 337 -4.47 -28.75 13.74
N SER A 338 -4.70 -29.73 14.62
CA SER A 338 -6.04 -30.03 15.16
C SER A 338 -6.68 -28.88 15.96
N ASN A 339 -5.87 -27.98 16.50
CA ASN A 339 -6.32 -26.80 17.26
C ASN A 339 -6.30 -25.48 16.43
N ASN A 340 -5.76 -25.50 15.19
CA ASN A 340 -5.54 -24.31 14.39
C ASN A 340 -6.64 -24.16 13.32
N THR A 341 -7.89 -24.11 13.76
CA THR A 341 -9.06 -24.10 12.85
C THR A 341 -9.25 -22.81 12.07
N ASN A 342 -8.55 -21.74 12.46
CA ASN A 342 -8.57 -20.45 11.79
C ASN A 342 -7.51 -20.34 10.67
N LEU A 343 -6.62 -21.36 10.54
CA LEU A 343 -5.48 -21.30 9.62
C LEU A 343 -5.93 -21.15 8.16
N ARG A 344 -5.45 -20.09 7.51
CA ARG A 344 -5.72 -19.76 6.11
C ARG A 344 -4.50 -19.88 5.22
N GLU A 345 -3.32 -19.72 5.79
CA GLU A 345 -2.06 -19.80 5.05
C GLU A 345 -1.11 -20.78 5.73
N LEU A 346 -0.66 -21.80 5.02
CA LEU A 346 0.28 -22.81 5.49
C LEU A 346 1.41 -23.02 4.49
N VAL A 347 2.62 -22.63 4.91
CA VAL A 347 3.86 -22.92 4.20
C VAL A 347 4.68 -23.89 5.06
N CYS A 348 4.75 -25.16 4.63
CA CYS A 348 5.48 -26.20 5.34
C CYS A 348 6.44 -27.00 4.43
N SER A 349 6.81 -26.41 3.32
CA SER A 349 7.75 -26.97 2.34
C SER A 349 9.12 -27.27 2.95
N GLU A 350 9.93 -28.12 2.29
CA GLU A 350 11.31 -28.42 2.70
C GLU A 350 11.42 -28.93 4.15
N ASN A 351 10.56 -29.91 4.51
CA ASN A 351 10.54 -30.58 5.80
C ASN A 351 10.67 -32.10 5.62
N LYS A 352 10.32 -32.89 6.61
CA LYS A 352 10.33 -34.37 6.60
C LYS A 352 8.96 -34.93 6.97
N LEU A 353 7.88 -34.21 6.62
CA LEU A 353 6.53 -34.62 6.93
C LEU A 353 6.15 -35.84 6.11
N ALA A 354 5.73 -36.91 6.78
CA ALA A 354 5.26 -38.14 6.12
C ALA A 354 3.73 -38.13 5.90
N GLU A 355 3.03 -37.29 6.64
CA GLU A 355 1.58 -37.09 6.55
C GLU A 355 1.23 -35.66 6.99
N LEU A 356 0.08 -35.13 6.52
CA LEU A 356 -0.46 -33.86 6.90
C LEU A 356 -2.00 -33.97 6.96
N ASP A 357 -2.59 -33.81 8.14
CA ASP A 357 -4.04 -33.89 8.35
C ASP A 357 -4.66 -32.49 8.29
N LEU A 358 -5.32 -32.16 7.19
CA LEU A 358 -5.95 -30.88 6.90
C LEU A 358 -7.43 -30.81 7.28
N LYS A 359 -8.00 -31.85 7.93
CA LYS A 359 -9.45 -31.90 8.19
C LYS A 359 -9.95 -30.79 9.13
N TYR A 360 -9.06 -30.18 9.90
CA TYR A 360 -9.40 -29.11 10.84
C TYR A 360 -9.20 -27.71 10.27
N THR A 361 -8.48 -27.58 9.14
CA THR A 361 -8.10 -26.30 8.50
C THR A 361 -8.97 -26.03 7.28
N GLN A 362 -10.28 -26.11 7.42
CA GLN A 362 -11.24 -25.95 6.31
C GLN A 362 -11.22 -24.54 5.67
N GLY A 363 -10.69 -23.56 6.40
CA GLY A 363 -10.49 -22.18 5.91
C GLY A 363 -9.22 -21.96 5.10
N LEU A 364 -8.40 -23.01 4.90
CA LEU A 364 -7.10 -22.88 4.25
C LEU A 364 -7.26 -22.41 2.80
N VAL A 365 -6.52 -21.35 2.45
CA VAL A 365 -6.52 -20.69 1.15
C VAL A 365 -5.20 -20.94 0.43
N LEU A 366 -4.07 -20.86 1.15
CA LEU A 366 -2.74 -21.09 0.63
C LEU A 366 -2.12 -22.33 1.31
N LEU A 367 -1.62 -23.26 0.50
CA LEU A 367 -0.84 -24.41 0.96
C LEU A 367 0.42 -24.58 0.11
N GLU A 368 1.59 -24.45 0.76
CA GLU A 368 2.89 -24.82 0.19
C GLU A 368 3.48 -25.95 1.01
N CYS A 369 3.65 -27.11 0.42
CA CYS A 369 4.08 -28.31 1.16
C CYS A 369 5.05 -29.22 0.37
N GLU A 370 5.70 -28.70 -0.65
CA GLU A 370 6.66 -29.41 -1.47
C GLU A 370 7.91 -29.87 -0.68
N HIS A 371 8.69 -30.78 -1.27
CA HIS A 371 9.93 -31.30 -0.67
C HIS A 371 9.72 -31.85 0.75
N ASN A 372 8.68 -32.68 0.92
CA ASN A 372 8.40 -33.47 2.12
C ASN A 372 8.42 -34.96 1.80
N ASP A 373 8.19 -35.83 2.79
CA ASP A 373 8.19 -37.30 2.64
C ASP A 373 6.76 -37.86 2.43
N PHE A 374 5.81 -37.05 1.95
CA PHE A 374 4.42 -37.48 1.71
C PHE A 374 4.34 -38.63 0.72
N LYS A 375 3.46 -39.60 1.00
CA LYS A 375 3.02 -40.62 0.03
C LYS A 375 1.62 -40.31 -0.48
N GLU A 376 0.81 -39.69 0.35
CA GLU A 376 -0.56 -39.29 0.08
C GLU A 376 -0.80 -37.95 0.74
N LEU A 377 -1.56 -37.06 0.12
CA LEU A 377 -2.01 -35.79 0.68
C LEU A 377 -3.52 -35.65 0.40
N ASN A 378 -4.32 -35.56 1.46
CA ASN A 378 -5.77 -35.41 1.34
C ASN A 378 -6.15 -33.93 1.53
N ILE A 379 -6.58 -33.29 0.45
CA ILE A 379 -7.03 -31.89 0.41
C ILE A 379 -8.56 -31.75 0.32
N SER A 380 -9.32 -32.85 0.43
CA SER A 380 -10.78 -32.83 0.31
C SER A 380 -11.47 -31.96 1.39
N PHE A 381 -10.77 -31.69 2.48
CA PHE A 381 -11.29 -30.89 3.59
C PHE A 381 -11.04 -29.38 3.44
N THR A 382 -10.32 -28.96 2.42
CA THR A 382 -9.91 -27.56 2.21
C THR A 382 -10.46 -27.01 0.88
N PRO A 383 -11.79 -26.80 0.78
CA PRO A 383 -12.45 -26.44 -0.47
C PRO A 383 -12.07 -25.05 -0.99
N ASN A 384 -11.42 -24.23 -0.16
CA ASN A 384 -11.02 -22.87 -0.48
C ASN A 384 -9.54 -22.76 -0.87
N ILE A 385 -8.79 -23.88 -0.96
CA ILE A 385 -7.42 -23.82 -1.47
C ILE A 385 -7.47 -23.27 -2.89
N ILE A 386 -6.86 -22.14 -3.10
CA ILE A 386 -6.62 -21.58 -4.41
C ILE A 386 -5.37 -22.25 -4.94
N PHE A 387 -5.57 -23.21 -5.87
CA PHE A 387 -4.47 -23.66 -6.71
C PHE A 387 -4.15 -22.51 -7.65
N VAL A 388 -3.03 -21.87 -7.43
CA VAL A 388 -2.60 -20.80 -8.30
C VAL A 388 -1.81 -21.45 -9.43
N TYR A 389 -2.42 -21.54 -10.63
CA TYR A 389 -1.83 -22.10 -11.83
C TYR A 389 -1.16 -21.00 -12.64
N PHE A 390 -0.08 -21.37 -13.28
CA PHE A 390 0.73 -20.51 -14.10
C PHE A 390 0.86 -21.05 -15.50
N ASN A 391 0.78 -20.16 -16.47
CA ASN A 391 1.06 -20.36 -17.87
C ASN A 391 2.55 -20.66 -18.13
N ALA A 392 3.07 -21.75 -17.57
CA ALA A 392 4.34 -22.33 -17.97
C ALA A 392 4.20 -23.85 -17.88
N GLU A 393 4.67 -24.55 -18.91
CA GLU A 393 4.89 -25.98 -18.82
C GLU A 393 5.61 -26.26 -17.49
N PRO A 394 5.11 -27.17 -16.66
CA PRO A 394 5.74 -27.46 -15.37
C PRO A 394 7.21 -27.80 -15.59
N GLU A 395 8.11 -27.05 -14.98
CA GLU A 395 9.53 -27.37 -15.07
C GLU A 395 9.76 -28.69 -14.32
N LYS A 396 10.01 -29.76 -15.08
CA LYS A 396 10.30 -31.05 -14.48
C LYS A 396 11.73 -31.07 -13.96
N LYS A 397 11.90 -30.87 -12.65
CA LYS A 397 13.20 -30.92 -11.99
C LYS A 397 13.30 -32.21 -11.16
N GLY A 398 13.76 -33.29 -11.77
CA GLY A 398 13.73 -34.64 -11.18
C GLY A 398 12.30 -35.19 -11.16
N ASP A 399 11.78 -35.57 -9.99
CA ASP A 399 10.41 -36.08 -9.79
C ASP A 399 9.42 -35.04 -9.29
N ILE A 400 9.75 -33.74 -9.41
CA ILE A 400 8.97 -32.61 -8.96
C ILE A 400 8.39 -31.89 -10.17
N LEU A 401 7.09 -31.58 -10.12
CA LEU A 401 6.40 -30.69 -11.05
C LEU A 401 6.26 -29.32 -10.35
N ILE A 402 6.84 -28.29 -10.96
CA ILE A 402 6.81 -26.91 -10.46
C ILE A 402 5.83 -26.13 -11.32
N TYR A 403 4.86 -25.50 -10.67
CA TYR A 403 3.93 -24.58 -11.30
C TYR A 403 4.21 -23.18 -10.76
N HIS A 404 4.49 -22.23 -11.64
CA HIS A 404 4.80 -20.85 -11.29
C HIS A 404 3.59 -19.95 -11.57
N TYR A 405 3.23 -19.11 -10.62
CA TYR A 405 2.27 -18.04 -10.82
C TYR A 405 2.94 -16.65 -10.75
N GLU A 406 2.81 -15.85 -11.79
CA GLU A 406 3.15 -14.44 -11.81
C GLU A 406 1.87 -13.60 -11.58
N ALA A 407 1.57 -13.24 -10.34
CA ALA A 407 0.74 -12.07 -10.08
C ALA A 407 1.65 -10.85 -10.03
N GLU A 408 1.20 -9.70 -10.51
CA GLU A 408 2.02 -8.48 -10.71
C GLU A 408 2.82 -7.98 -9.49
N THR A 409 2.72 -8.61 -8.32
CA THR A 409 3.44 -8.23 -7.10
C THR A 409 3.94 -9.37 -6.23
N PHE A 410 3.55 -10.65 -6.46
CA PHE A 410 4.00 -11.78 -5.65
C PHE A 410 4.12 -13.04 -6.51
N GLU A 411 5.27 -13.72 -6.42
CA GLU A 411 5.46 -15.07 -6.95
C GLU A 411 4.93 -16.06 -5.90
N TYR A 412 3.94 -16.87 -6.28
CA TYR A 412 3.52 -18.03 -5.49
C TYR A 412 3.86 -19.31 -6.27
N GLU A 413 4.43 -20.27 -5.60
CA GLU A 413 4.82 -21.54 -6.19
C GLU A 413 4.10 -22.67 -5.45
N PHE A 414 3.27 -23.46 -6.15
CA PHE A 414 2.71 -24.68 -5.60
C PHE A 414 3.47 -25.88 -6.17
N VAL A 415 4.16 -26.63 -5.31
CA VAL A 415 5.02 -27.74 -5.71
C VAL A 415 4.64 -28.99 -4.94
N VAL A 416 4.25 -30.03 -5.65
CA VAL A 416 3.99 -31.35 -5.08
C VAL A 416 4.97 -32.35 -5.70
N SER A 417 5.56 -33.22 -4.90
CA SER A 417 6.38 -34.31 -5.42
C SER A 417 5.55 -35.21 -6.35
N ALA A 418 6.10 -35.58 -7.50
CA ALA A 418 5.41 -36.43 -8.49
C ALA A 418 4.99 -37.82 -7.97
N ASP A 419 5.53 -38.23 -6.81
CA ASP A 419 5.20 -39.49 -6.15
C ASP A 419 4.05 -39.39 -5.14
N VAL A 420 3.48 -38.18 -4.94
CA VAL A 420 2.37 -37.97 -4.00
C VAL A 420 1.03 -38.21 -4.67
N THR A 421 0.23 -39.10 -4.13
CA THR A 421 -1.16 -39.30 -4.55
C THR A 421 -2.05 -38.28 -3.83
N MET A 422 -2.63 -37.36 -4.60
CA MET A 422 -3.62 -36.41 -4.09
C MET A 422 -4.98 -37.10 -3.95
N ILE A 423 -5.58 -37.03 -2.76
CA ILE A 423 -6.92 -37.56 -2.49
C ILE A 423 -7.86 -36.36 -2.39
N THR A 424 -8.79 -36.25 -3.34
CA THR A 424 -9.79 -35.20 -3.40
C THR A 424 -11.17 -35.85 -3.46
N ASP A 425 -12.09 -35.49 -2.59
CA ASP A 425 -13.47 -36.02 -2.65
C ASP A 425 -14.36 -35.24 -3.61
N ASP A 426 -14.01 -34.03 -4.00
CA ASP A 426 -14.75 -33.19 -4.95
C ASP A 426 -13.88 -32.00 -5.44
N GLN A 427 -12.62 -32.23 -5.82
CA GLN A 427 -11.79 -31.14 -6.31
C GLN A 427 -12.03 -30.86 -7.78
N PRO A 428 -12.05 -29.57 -8.20
CA PRO A 428 -11.96 -29.20 -9.59
C PRO A 428 -10.68 -29.81 -10.20
N GLY A 429 -10.81 -30.43 -11.36
CA GLY A 429 -9.67 -30.99 -12.06
C GLY A 429 -8.70 -29.89 -12.51
N ASP A 430 -7.46 -30.32 -12.75
CA ASP A 430 -6.40 -29.50 -13.34
C ASP A 430 -6.92 -28.66 -14.51
N PRO A 431 -6.87 -27.30 -14.45
CA PRO A 431 -7.20 -26.48 -15.60
C PRO A 431 -6.10 -26.65 -16.64
N GLY A 432 -6.38 -27.46 -17.65
CA GLY A 432 -5.53 -27.54 -18.83
C GLY A 432 -5.40 -26.16 -19.47
N GLU A 433 -4.23 -25.89 -20.03
CA GLU A 433 -3.98 -24.69 -20.82
C GLU A 433 -5.12 -24.45 -21.81
N ASP A 434 -5.70 -23.25 -21.78
CA ASP A 434 -6.57 -22.79 -22.86
C ASP A 434 -5.68 -22.40 -24.06
N PRO A 435 -5.67 -23.20 -25.15
CA PRO A 435 -4.86 -22.90 -26.34
C PRO A 435 -5.44 -21.73 -27.15
N THR A 436 -6.48 -21.03 -26.65
CA THR A 436 -7.25 -20.04 -27.40
C THR A 436 -7.25 -18.64 -26.77
N ASP A 437 -6.57 -18.41 -25.63
CA ASP A 437 -6.37 -17.04 -25.15
C ASP A 437 -5.25 -16.37 -25.98
N PRO A 438 -5.58 -15.42 -26.86
CA PRO A 438 -4.60 -14.81 -27.75
C PRO A 438 -3.60 -13.89 -27.04
N ASP A 439 -3.89 -13.45 -25.81
CA ASP A 439 -3.00 -12.66 -24.96
C ASP A 439 -3.51 -12.69 -23.51
N PRO A 440 -2.85 -13.43 -22.60
CA PRO A 440 -3.27 -13.51 -21.19
C PRO A 440 -3.22 -12.17 -20.44
N GLU A 441 -2.64 -11.12 -21.02
CA GLU A 441 -2.58 -9.77 -20.43
C GLU A 441 -3.62 -8.79 -21.00
N ASP A 442 -4.36 -9.13 -22.09
CA ASP A 442 -5.37 -8.24 -22.68
C ASP A 442 -6.76 -8.46 -22.06
N HIS A 443 -7.05 -7.79 -20.96
CA HIS A 443 -8.38 -7.77 -20.32
C HIS A 443 -9.27 -6.63 -20.81
N THR A 444 -9.24 -6.32 -22.08
CA THR A 444 -10.11 -5.30 -22.70
C THR A 444 -11.49 -5.85 -23.08
N PHE A 445 -12.46 -4.96 -23.33
CA PHE A 445 -13.75 -5.36 -23.94
C PHE A 445 -13.56 -6.07 -25.27
N GLY A 446 -12.49 -5.70 -26.00
CA GLY A 446 -12.13 -6.33 -27.26
C GLY A 446 -11.73 -7.78 -27.11
N ALA A 447 -10.91 -8.09 -26.13
CA ALA A 447 -10.47 -9.44 -25.78
C ALA A 447 -11.66 -10.29 -25.29
N PHE A 448 -12.52 -9.74 -24.42
CA PHE A 448 -13.74 -10.41 -23.98
C PHE A 448 -14.63 -10.84 -25.16
N ILE A 449 -14.82 -9.98 -26.15
CA ILE A 449 -15.65 -10.31 -27.33
C ILE A 449 -14.92 -11.31 -28.24
N GLU A 450 -13.61 -11.16 -28.46
CA GLU A 450 -12.82 -12.10 -29.26
C GLU A 450 -12.96 -13.52 -28.72
N ARG A 451 -12.78 -13.67 -27.41
CA ARG A 451 -12.95 -14.94 -26.71
C ARG A 451 -14.32 -15.59 -26.94
N LEU A 452 -15.41 -14.79 -26.94
CA LEU A 452 -16.74 -15.32 -27.26
C LEU A 452 -16.86 -15.81 -28.72
N TYR A 453 -16.23 -15.12 -29.68
CA TYR A 453 -16.18 -15.58 -31.06
C TYR A 453 -15.39 -16.86 -31.21
N GLU A 454 -14.22 -16.95 -30.62
CA GLU A 454 -13.33 -18.11 -30.70
C GLU A 454 -13.94 -19.34 -30.04
N ILE A 455 -14.38 -19.22 -28.79
CA ILE A 455 -14.86 -20.38 -28.02
C ILE A 455 -16.26 -20.81 -28.48
N ALA A 456 -17.23 -19.85 -28.51
CA ALA A 456 -18.60 -20.21 -28.85
C ALA A 456 -18.77 -20.49 -30.35
N LEU A 457 -18.13 -19.73 -31.24
CA LEU A 457 -18.32 -19.87 -32.68
C LEU A 457 -17.18 -20.61 -33.38
N GLY A 458 -16.01 -20.74 -32.76
CA GLY A 458 -14.85 -21.45 -33.31
C GLY A 458 -14.17 -20.67 -34.45
N ARG A 459 -14.17 -19.34 -34.38
CA ARG A 459 -13.57 -18.46 -35.38
C ARG A 459 -13.26 -17.09 -34.80
N ASP A 460 -12.34 -16.38 -35.42
CA ASP A 460 -12.02 -14.99 -35.09
C ASP A 460 -13.21 -14.06 -35.34
N SER A 461 -13.25 -12.94 -34.63
CA SER A 461 -14.28 -11.92 -34.84
C SER A 461 -14.04 -11.13 -36.13
N GLU A 462 -15.11 -10.70 -36.81
CA GLU A 462 -14.98 -9.65 -37.81
C GLU A 462 -14.95 -8.28 -37.13
N GLU A 463 -14.13 -7.37 -37.62
CA GLU A 463 -13.92 -6.06 -37.05
C GLU A 463 -15.23 -5.27 -36.79
N ALA A 464 -16.19 -5.36 -37.71
CA ALA A 464 -17.49 -4.73 -37.56
C ALA A 464 -18.35 -5.36 -36.43
N GLY A 465 -18.29 -6.69 -36.29
CA GLY A 465 -18.97 -7.43 -35.22
C GLY A 465 -18.40 -7.16 -33.87
N LYS A 466 -17.05 -7.25 -33.76
CA LYS A 466 -16.31 -6.92 -32.53
C LYS A 466 -16.62 -5.51 -32.09
N LYS A 467 -16.49 -4.53 -32.99
CA LYS A 467 -16.81 -3.13 -32.69
C LYS A 467 -18.27 -2.93 -32.23
N TYR A 468 -19.23 -3.58 -32.86
CA TYR A 468 -20.64 -3.49 -32.45
C TYR A 468 -20.83 -3.92 -31.00
N TRP A 469 -20.28 -5.08 -30.60
CA TRP A 469 -20.42 -5.59 -29.25
C TRP A 469 -19.66 -4.74 -28.23
N MET A 470 -18.47 -4.25 -28.58
CA MET A 470 -17.74 -3.31 -27.73
C MET A 470 -18.55 -2.03 -27.47
N ASP A 471 -19.16 -1.45 -28.51
CA ASP A 471 -20.02 -0.25 -28.39
C ASP A 471 -21.29 -0.52 -27.54
N GLU A 472 -21.88 -1.72 -27.63
CA GLU A 472 -23.03 -2.14 -26.83
C GLU A 472 -22.67 -2.33 -25.33
N ILE A 473 -21.55 -2.97 -25.05
CA ILE A 473 -21.07 -3.15 -23.66
C ILE A 473 -20.68 -1.80 -23.07
N GLN A 474 -19.87 -1.01 -23.77
CA GLN A 474 -19.37 0.27 -23.30
C GLN A 474 -20.52 1.29 -23.05
N SER A 475 -21.57 1.25 -23.85
CA SER A 475 -22.76 2.08 -23.64
C SER A 475 -23.70 1.56 -22.54
N GLY A 476 -23.42 0.38 -21.97
CA GLY A 476 -24.27 -0.27 -20.96
C GLY A 476 -25.61 -0.81 -21.50
N ARG A 477 -25.78 -0.87 -22.82
CA ARG A 477 -26.98 -1.44 -23.43
C ARG A 477 -27.01 -2.97 -23.40
N LYS A 478 -25.83 -3.58 -23.28
CA LYS A 478 -25.61 -5.02 -23.13
C LYS A 478 -24.66 -5.31 -21.98
N ASN A 479 -24.80 -6.49 -21.38
CA ASN A 479 -23.94 -7.03 -20.35
C ASN A 479 -23.38 -8.39 -20.77
N GLY A 480 -22.55 -8.99 -19.94
CA GLY A 480 -21.92 -10.29 -20.22
C GLY A 480 -22.92 -11.40 -20.49
N ALA A 481 -24.01 -11.46 -19.70
CA ALA A 481 -25.07 -12.43 -19.91
C ALA A 481 -25.80 -12.25 -21.26
N ASP A 482 -26.05 -11.01 -21.68
CA ASP A 482 -26.62 -10.72 -22.99
C ASP A 482 -25.72 -11.20 -24.13
N CYS A 483 -24.40 -10.97 -24.00
CA CYS A 483 -23.41 -11.41 -24.96
C CYS A 483 -23.34 -12.94 -24.98
N ALA A 484 -23.15 -13.58 -23.84
CA ALA A 484 -23.07 -15.04 -23.75
C ALA A 484 -24.32 -15.73 -24.32
N ARG A 485 -25.53 -15.27 -23.99
CA ARG A 485 -26.78 -15.81 -24.56
C ARG A 485 -26.78 -15.63 -26.05
N PHE A 486 -26.44 -14.45 -26.59
CA PHE A 486 -26.45 -14.24 -28.06
C PHE A 486 -25.51 -15.23 -28.77
N PHE A 487 -24.27 -15.37 -28.29
CA PHE A 487 -23.30 -16.25 -28.92
C PHE A 487 -23.66 -17.73 -28.77
N LEU A 488 -24.20 -18.17 -27.65
CA LEU A 488 -24.48 -19.57 -27.32
C LEU A 488 -25.86 -20.06 -27.74
N THR A 489 -26.79 -19.16 -28.15
CA THR A 489 -28.13 -19.52 -28.63
C THR A 489 -28.38 -19.09 -30.07
N GLY A 490 -27.43 -18.37 -30.67
CA GLY A 490 -27.47 -17.92 -32.04
C GLY A 490 -27.50 -19.06 -33.06
N GLU A 491 -28.02 -18.79 -34.27
CA GLU A 491 -28.11 -19.81 -35.34
C GLU A 491 -26.72 -20.41 -35.69
N GLU A 492 -25.67 -19.61 -35.65
CA GLU A 492 -24.30 -20.04 -35.93
C GLU A 492 -23.82 -21.11 -34.92
N PHE A 493 -24.02 -20.86 -33.62
CA PHE A 493 -23.70 -21.83 -32.57
C PHE A 493 -24.51 -23.12 -32.67
N VAL A 494 -25.83 -22.98 -32.83
CA VAL A 494 -26.75 -24.13 -32.97
C VAL A 494 -26.36 -25.02 -34.16
N ASN A 495 -25.89 -24.41 -35.26
CA ASN A 495 -25.46 -25.14 -36.46
C ASN A 495 -24.13 -25.94 -36.26
N ARG A 496 -23.37 -25.70 -35.15
CA ARG A 496 -22.20 -26.56 -34.77
C ARG A 496 -22.66 -27.97 -34.40
N LYS A 497 -23.93 -28.17 -33.97
CA LYS A 497 -24.48 -29.49 -33.61
C LYS A 497 -23.63 -30.25 -32.59
N LEU A 498 -23.22 -29.55 -31.56
CA LEU A 498 -22.40 -30.13 -30.48
C LEU A 498 -23.19 -31.28 -29.80
N SER A 499 -22.46 -32.33 -29.37
CA SER A 499 -23.00 -33.29 -28.40
C SER A 499 -23.21 -32.64 -27.05
N ASP A 500 -24.01 -33.27 -26.16
CA ASP A 500 -24.22 -32.75 -24.80
C ASP A 500 -22.86 -32.55 -24.06
N GLU A 501 -21.91 -33.47 -24.23
CA GLU A 501 -20.56 -33.37 -23.65
C GLU A 501 -19.81 -32.17 -24.22
N GLN A 502 -19.75 -32.02 -25.54
CA GLN A 502 -19.10 -30.89 -26.20
C GLN A 502 -19.77 -29.55 -25.85
N LEU A 503 -21.09 -29.54 -25.66
CA LEU A 503 -21.80 -28.36 -25.19
C LEU A 503 -21.32 -27.96 -23.80
N VAL A 504 -21.29 -28.90 -22.85
CA VAL A 504 -20.87 -28.63 -21.47
C VAL A 504 -19.42 -28.15 -21.44
N ASP A 505 -18.51 -28.78 -22.19
CA ASP A 505 -17.12 -28.35 -22.32
C ASP A 505 -17.03 -26.90 -22.85
N THR A 506 -17.78 -26.60 -23.92
CA THR A 506 -17.82 -25.23 -24.48
C THR A 506 -18.35 -24.22 -23.47
N LEU A 507 -19.32 -24.58 -22.63
CA LEU A 507 -19.84 -23.69 -21.60
C LEU A 507 -18.81 -23.42 -20.49
N TYR A 508 -18.08 -24.45 -20.04
CA TYR A 508 -16.99 -24.26 -19.07
C TYR A 508 -15.93 -23.28 -19.60
N LEU A 509 -15.47 -23.50 -20.82
CA LEU A 509 -14.51 -22.60 -21.47
C LEU A 509 -15.09 -21.18 -21.65
N THR A 510 -16.35 -21.05 -22.07
CA THR A 510 -16.96 -19.74 -22.30
C THR A 510 -17.15 -18.96 -21.02
N PHE A 511 -17.68 -19.59 -19.97
CA PHE A 511 -18.06 -18.91 -18.74
C PHE A 511 -16.96 -18.85 -17.70
N PHE A 512 -16.08 -19.86 -17.64
CA PHE A 512 -15.15 -20.01 -16.54
C PHE A 512 -13.68 -19.99 -16.97
N ASP A 513 -13.46 -19.95 -18.29
CA ASP A 513 -12.10 -19.89 -18.85
C ASP A 513 -11.24 -21.10 -18.51
N ARG A 514 -11.85 -22.24 -18.32
CA ARG A 514 -11.20 -23.50 -17.96
C ARG A 514 -12.00 -24.71 -18.39
N ASP A 515 -11.39 -25.86 -18.37
CA ASP A 515 -12.07 -27.13 -18.53
C ASP A 515 -13.01 -27.42 -17.35
N GLY A 516 -14.09 -28.11 -17.63
CA GLY A 516 -15.02 -28.54 -16.59
C GLY A 516 -14.51 -29.80 -15.87
N GLU A 517 -14.58 -29.80 -14.56
CA GLU A 517 -14.29 -30.95 -13.74
C GLU A 517 -15.29 -32.09 -14.01
N GLU A 518 -14.85 -33.33 -13.80
CA GLU A 518 -15.67 -34.51 -14.10
C GLU A 518 -17.03 -34.46 -13.36
N ASN A 519 -17.05 -34.11 -12.06
CA ASN A 519 -18.27 -34.03 -11.27
C ASN A 519 -19.19 -32.91 -11.75
N GLY A 520 -18.63 -31.73 -12.06
CA GLY A 520 -19.38 -30.60 -12.62
C GLY A 520 -19.94 -30.93 -14.00
N LYS A 521 -19.13 -31.55 -14.88
CA LYS A 521 -19.60 -32.06 -16.17
C LYS A 521 -20.73 -33.09 -15.99
N GLN A 522 -20.58 -34.06 -15.10
CA GLN A 522 -21.61 -35.07 -14.82
C GLN A 522 -22.89 -34.46 -14.26
N TYR A 523 -22.80 -33.44 -13.42
CA TYR A 523 -23.98 -32.70 -12.94
C TYR A 523 -24.77 -32.08 -14.11
N TRP A 524 -24.12 -31.33 -14.99
CA TRP A 524 -24.78 -30.67 -16.11
C TRP A 524 -25.29 -31.66 -17.15
N LEU A 525 -24.50 -32.71 -17.45
CA LEU A 525 -24.95 -33.82 -18.31
C LEU A 525 -26.15 -34.57 -17.71
N GLY A 526 -26.20 -34.74 -16.39
CA GLY A 526 -27.33 -35.28 -15.67
C GLY A 526 -28.59 -34.42 -15.82
N ARG A 527 -28.45 -33.08 -15.76
CA ARG A 527 -29.53 -32.12 -15.99
C ARG A 527 -30.07 -32.22 -17.42
N LEU A 528 -29.20 -32.27 -18.43
CA LEU A 528 -29.57 -32.45 -19.84
C LEU A 528 -30.31 -33.77 -20.06
N LYS A 529 -29.81 -34.89 -19.51
CA LYS A 529 -30.47 -36.21 -19.58
C LYS A 529 -31.84 -36.21 -18.88
N ALA A 530 -32.03 -35.39 -17.86
CA ALA A 530 -33.31 -35.21 -17.16
C ALA A 530 -34.27 -34.30 -17.90
N GLY A 531 -33.88 -33.73 -19.04
CA GLY A 531 -34.72 -32.92 -19.93
C GLY A 531 -34.62 -31.42 -19.71
N ALA A 532 -33.58 -30.93 -19.02
CA ALA A 532 -33.29 -29.52 -18.96
C ALA A 532 -32.93 -28.98 -20.37
N SER A 533 -33.41 -27.80 -20.69
CA SER A 533 -33.05 -27.14 -21.96
C SER A 533 -31.65 -26.55 -21.92
N HIS A 534 -31.04 -26.36 -23.09
CA HIS A 534 -29.73 -25.68 -23.19
C HIS A 534 -29.78 -24.29 -22.55
N ASN A 535 -30.89 -23.55 -22.68
CA ASN A 535 -31.02 -22.22 -22.05
C ASN A 535 -31.00 -22.31 -20.52
N GLU A 536 -31.63 -23.31 -19.89
CA GLU A 536 -31.60 -23.50 -18.46
C GLU A 536 -30.19 -23.87 -17.95
N ILE A 537 -29.40 -24.56 -18.77
CA ILE A 537 -28.00 -24.84 -18.45
C ILE A 537 -27.19 -23.55 -18.55
N ILE A 538 -27.29 -22.79 -19.65
CA ILE A 538 -26.61 -21.51 -19.87
C ILE A 538 -26.95 -20.51 -18.73
N ASP A 539 -28.22 -20.45 -18.32
CA ASP A 539 -28.64 -19.58 -17.20
C ASP A 539 -28.01 -19.99 -15.86
N GLY A 540 -27.76 -21.28 -15.65
CA GLY A 540 -27.06 -21.77 -14.47
C GLY A 540 -25.57 -21.37 -14.44
N PHE A 541 -24.90 -21.34 -15.59
CA PHE A 541 -23.54 -20.82 -15.71
C PHE A 541 -23.50 -19.29 -15.50
N ILE A 542 -24.44 -18.55 -16.07
CA ILE A 542 -24.56 -17.10 -15.93
C ILE A 542 -24.75 -16.69 -14.46
N ASP A 543 -25.52 -17.44 -13.68
CA ASP A 543 -25.79 -17.13 -12.27
C ASP A 543 -24.76 -17.83 -11.35
N SER A 544 -23.49 -17.60 -11.62
CA SER A 544 -22.38 -18.11 -10.81
C SER A 544 -21.41 -17.00 -10.43
N THR A 545 -20.79 -17.12 -9.25
CA THR A 545 -19.71 -16.24 -8.79
C THR A 545 -18.53 -16.24 -9.76
N GLU A 546 -18.19 -17.40 -10.30
CA GLU A 546 -17.06 -17.58 -11.23
C GLU A 546 -17.28 -16.78 -12.54
N TRP A 547 -18.50 -16.80 -13.11
CA TRP A 547 -18.84 -15.91 -14.23
C TRP A 547 -18.73 -14.42 -13.87
N CYS A 548 -19.18 -14.05 -12.67
CA CYS A 548 -19.07 -12.67 -12.21
C CYS A 548 -17.59 -12.23 -12.11
N ASN A 549 -16.71 -13.10 -11.62
CA ASN A 549 -15.27 -12.84 -11.54
C ASN A 549 -14.62 -12.74 -12.93
N VAL A 550 -14.98 -13.62 -13.88
CA VAL A 550 -14.52 -13.50 -15.27
C VAL A 550 -14.94 -12.16 -15.86
N CYS A 551 -16.23 -11.80 -15.76
CA CYS A 551 -16.72 -10.52 -16.27
C CYS A 551 -16.01 -9.32 -15.61
N ALA A 552 -15.71 -9.39 -14.29
CA ALA A 552 -15.01 -8.34 -13.58
C ALA A 552 -13.60 -8.11 -14.10
N ARG A 553 -12.85 -9.18 -14.44
CA ARG A 553 -11.52 -9.08 -15.06
C ARG A 553 -11.53 -8.27 -16.36
N TYR A 554 -12.54 -8.47 -17.22
CA TYR A 554 -12.70 -7.73 -18.48
C TYR A 554 -13.47 -6.41 -18.32
N ALA A 555 -13.79 -5.98 -17.11
CA ALA A 555 -14.59 -4.80 -16.81
C ALA A 555 -16.02 -4.82 -17.42
N VAL A 556 -16.56 -6.02 -17.65
CA VAL A 556 -17.91 -6.24 -18.18
C VAL A 556 -18.88 -6.49 -17.04
N LYS A 557 -20.07 -5.90 -17.07
CA LYS A 557 -21.15 -6.25 -16.12
C LYS A 557 -21.61 -7.67 -16.38
N SER A 558 -21.61 -8.54 -15.37
CA SER A 558 -21.92 -9.97 -15.55
C SER A 558 -23.37 -10.21 -16.04
N GLY A 559 -24.34 -9.45 -15.53
CA GLY A 559 -25.76 -9.67 -15.76
C GLY A 559 -26.30 -10.91 -15.05
N ALA A 560 -25.58 -11.46 -14.07
CA ALA A 560 -26.04 -12.56 -13.22
C ALA A 560 -27.25 -12.11 -12.38
N PRO A 561 -28.32 -12.92 -12.26
CA PRO A 561 -29.50 -12.53 -11.47
C PRO A 561 -29.26 -12.47 -9.97
N THR A 562 -28.47 -13.38 -9.40
CA THR A 562 -28.25 -13.50 -7.95
C THR A 562 -26.80 -13.58 -7.54
N ALA A 563 -25.92 -14.15 -8.36
CA ALA A 563 -24.51 -14.27 -8.06
C ALA A 563 -23.78 -12.91 -8.16
N LYS A 564 -22.71 -12.76 -7.38
CA LYS A 564 -21.91 -11.54 -7.29
C LYS A 564 -20.43 -11.87 -7.49
N ALA A 565 -19.67 -10.89 -7.99
CA ALA A 565 -18.22 -10.96 -8.02
C ALA A 565 -17.63 -10.87 -6.59
N GLU A 566 -16.54 -11.53 -6.37
CA GLU A 566 -15.73 -11.44 -5.14
C GLU A 566 -14.54 -10.52 -5.30
N ILE A 567 -14.22 -10.13 -6.52
CA ILE A 567 -13.14 -9.19 -6.84
C ILE A 567 -13.71 -7.91 -7.45
N PRO A 568 -13.14 -6.73 -7.13
CA PRO A 568 -13.51 -5.49 -7.82
C PRO A 568 -12.93 -5.49 -9.24
N SER A 569 -13.67 -4.94 -10.19
CA SER A 569 -13.11 -4.68 -11.52
C SER A 569 -12.07 -3.55 -11.47
N ALA A 570 -10.97 -3.66 -12.21
CA ALA A 570 -9.94 -2.63 -12.25
C ALA A 570 -10.48 -1.23 -12.58
N PRO A 571 -11.37 -1.04 -13.57
CA PRO A 571 -11.96 0.27 -13.81
C PRO A 571 -12.82 0.81 -12.66
N ALA A 572 -13.56 -0.04 -11.92
CA ALA A 572 -14.31 0.39 -10.74
C ALA A 572 -13.34 0.87 -9.63
N SER A 573 -12.25 0.14 -9.40
CA SER A 573 -11.20 0.56 -8.47
C SER A 573 -10.54 1.88 -8.90
N ASN A 574 -10.24 2.06 -10.18
CA ASN A 574 -9.70 3.29 -10.73
C ASN A 574 -10.67 4.48 -10.59
N PHE A 575 -11.97 4.26 -10.74
CA PHE A 575 -12.98 5.30 -10.47
C PHE A 575 -12.98 5.70 -8.99
N VAL A 576 -12.89 4.74 -8.08
CA VAL A 576 -12.80 5.00 -6.63
C VAL A 576 -11.52 5.78 -6.31
N ALA A 577 -10.37 5.39 -6.86
CA ALA A 577 -9.12 6.11 -6.69
C ALA A 577 -9.25 7.58 -7.15
N ALA A 578 -9.91 7.82 -8.29
CA ALA A 578 -10.18 9.17 -8.77
C ALA A 578 -11.12 9.96 -7.82
N LEU A 579 -12.07 9.31 -7.14
CA LEU A 579 -12.89 9.97 -6.11
C LEU A 579 -12.05 10.38 -4.90
N TYR A 580 -11.19 9.51 -4.39
CA TYR A 580 -10.29 9.86 -3.29
C TYR A 580 -9.41 11.06 -3.65
N LEU A 581 -8.81 11.03 -4.83
CA LEU A 581 -7.94 12.11 -5.29
C LEU A 581 -8.69 13.42 -5.52
N ASN A 582 -9.77 13.40 -6.31
CA ASN A 582 -10.47 14.62 -6.73
C ASN A 582 -11.37 15.21 -5.65
N CYS A 583 -11.96 14.38 -4.79
CA CYS A 583 -12.88 14.79 -3.73
C CYS A 583 -12.13 15.07 -2.42
N LEU A 584 -11.29 14.14 -1.95
CA LEU A 584 -10.61 14.21 -0.66
C LEU A 584 -9.17 14.74 -0.74
N ASN A 585 -8.60 14.80 -1.94
CA ASN A 585 -7.21 15.23 -2.21
C ASN A 585 -6.18 14.35 -1.50
N ARG A 586 -6.39 13.05 -1.51
CA ARG A 586 -5.47 12.05 -1.00
C ARG A 586 -5.58 10.76 -1.80
N GLU A 587 -4.60 9.91 -1.69
CA GLU A 587 -4.67 8.55 -2.25
C GLU A 587 -5.68 7.69 -1.48
N ALA A 588 -6.17 6.67 -2.14
CA ALA A 588 -7.09 5.72 -1.55
C ALA A 588 -6.31 4.62 -0.82
N GLU A 589 -6.76 4.24 0.35
CA GLU A 589 -6.28 3.02 1.01
C GLU A 589 -6.79 1.77 0.27
N GLU A 590 -6.03 0.69 0.34
CA GLU A 590 -6.35 -0.58 -0.32
C GLU A 590 -7.74 -1.12 0.07
N GLU A 591 -8.05 -1.11 1.36
CA GLU A 591 -9.39 -1.49 1.87
C GLU A 591 -10.51 -0.63 1.29
N GLY A 592 -10.27 0.68 1.13
CA GLY A 592 -11.24 1.60 0.54
C GLY A 592 -11.44 1.35 -0.95
N LEU A 593 -10.36 1.06 -1.69
CA LEU A 593 -10.42 0.67 -3.11
C LEU A 593 -11.20 -0.64 -3.28
N TYR A 594 -10.91 -1.64 -2.45
CA TYR A 594 -11.56 -2.93 -2.49
C TYR A 594 -13.06 -2.81 -2.16
N PHE A 595 -13.41 -2.19 -1.04
CA PHE A 595 -14.79 -2.05 -0.58
C PHE A 595 -15.69 -1.32 -1.61
N TRP A 596 -15.29 -0.12 -2.01
CA TRP A 596 -16.08 0.67 -2.96
C TRP A 596 -16.02 0.12 -4.38
N GLY A 597 -14.85 -0.40 -4.79
CA GLY A 597 -14.67 -1.03 -6.10
C GLY A 597 -15.56 -2.26 -6.25
N LEU A 598 -15.62 -3.13 -5.24
CA LEU A 598 -16.48 -4.31 -5.24
C LEU A 598 -17.96 -3.95 -5.22
N ALA A 599 -18.35 -2.96 -4.42
CA ALA A 599 -19.74 -2.48 -4.36
C ALA A 599 -20.22 -1.92 -5.72
N LEU A 600 -19.35 -1.22 -6.45
CA LEU A 600 -19.62 -0.74 -7.81
C LEU A 600 -19.69 -1.89 -8.83
N THR A 601 -18.78 -2.85 -8.75
CA THR A 601 -18.72 -4.03 -9.61
C THR A 601 -20.00 -4.85 -9.49
N ASN A 602 -20.48 -5.05 -8.27
CA ASN A 602 -21.69 -5.81 -7.96
C ASN A 602 -23.00 -5.00 -8.07
N LEU A 603 -22.93 -3.76 -8.55
CA LEU A 603 -24.09 -2.86 -8.68
C LEU A 603 -24.81 -2.57 -7.35
N GLU A 604 -24.16 -2.77 -6.21
CA GLU A 604 -24.66 -2.39 -4.88
C GLU A 604 -24.58 -0.88 -4.68
N GLN A 605 -23.66 -0.23 -5.39
CA GLN A 605 -23.51 1.21 -5.49
C GLN A 605 -23.46 1.64 -6.95
N THR A 606 -23.73 2.91 -7.18
CA THR A 606 -23.64 3.55 -8.51
C THR A 606 -22.63 4.69 -8.45
N GLY A 607 -22.19 5.19 -9.60
CA GLY A 607 -21.29 6.34 -9.64
C GLY A 607 -21.84 7.54 -8.88
N CYS A 608 -23.15 7.82 -9.02
CA CYS A 608 -23.82 8.89 -8.28
C CYS A 608 -23.86 8.64 -6.77
N SER A 609 -24.27 7.44 -6.33
CA SER A 609 -24.38 7.14 -4.90
C SER A 609 -23.02 7.16 -4.22
N THR A 610 -21.98 6.62 -4.87
CA THR A 610 -20.62 6.63 -4.37
C THR A 610 -20.06 8.05 -4.31
N ALA A 611 -20.09 8.83 -5.38
CA ALA A 611 -19.63 10.21 -5.39
C ALA A 611 -20.35 11.06 -4.33
N LYS A 612 -21.67 10.92 -4.21
CA LYS A 612 -22.45 11.60 -3.16
C LYS A 612 -21.97 11.24 -1.76
N HIS A 613 -21.68 9.95 -1.49
CA HIS A 613 -21.15 9.51 -0.21
C HIS A 613 -19.85 10.25 0.11
N PHE A 614 -18.91 10.35 -0.82
CA PHE A 614 -17.64 11.05 -0.62
C PHE A 614 -17.87 12.53 -0.30
N PHE A 615 -18.69 13.25 -1.05
CA PHE A 615 -18.99 14.68 -0.82
C PHE A 615 -19.81 14.97 0.43
N THR A 616 -20.47 13.98 1.01
CA THR A 616 -21.26 14.11 2.25
C THR A 616 -20.61 13.41 3.44
N SER A 617 -19.44 12.80 3.27
CA SER A 617 -18.68 12.12 4.32
C SER A 617 -18.26 13.09 5.43
N GLU A 618 -17.97 12.57 6.61
CA GLU A 618 -17.41 13.37 7.72
C GLU A 618 -16.01 13.88 7.36
N GLU A 619 -15.20 13.05 6.69
CA GLU A 619 -13.88 13.42 6.20
C GLU A 619 -13.94 14.65 5.29
N PHE A 620 -14.83 14.63 4.28
CA PHE A 620 -14.99 15.76 3.38
C PHE A 620 -15.47 17.04 4.10
N ARG A 621 -16.39 16.92 5.05
CA ARG A 621 -16.86 18.06 5.85
C ARG A 621 -15.74 18.69 6.68
N ASN A 622 -14.85 17.87 7.21
CA ASN A 622 -13.71 18.31 8.04
C ASN A 622 -12.66 19.09 7.23
N LEU A 623 -12.68 19.03 5.90
CA LEU A 623 -11.82 19.86 5.04
C LEU A 623 -12.19 21.36 5.12
N ASN A 624 -13.38 21.70 5.61
CA ASN A 624 -13.87 23.09 5.78
C ASN A 624 -13.67 23.99 4.54
N LEU A 625 -13.91 23.45 3.36
CA LEU A 625 -13.66 24.10 2.07
C LEU A 625 -14.48 25.38 1.90
N THR A 626 -13.88 26.38 1.25
CA THR A 626 -14.59 27.53 0.69
C THR A 626 -15.59 27.06 -0.38
N ASP A 627 -16.55 27.92 -0.76
CA ASP A 627 -17.46 27.56 -1.86
C ASP A 627 -16.73 27.45 -3.20
N ASP A 628 -15.65 28.20 -3.41
CA ASP A 628 -14.80 28.14 -4.61
C ASP A 628 -14.08 26.78 -4.68
N ASP A 629 -13.41 26.36 -3.61
CA ASP A 629 -12.73 25.06 -3.54
C ASP A 629 -13.74 23.90 -3.68
N TYR A 630 -14.90 24.04 -3.05
CA TYR A 630 -15.99 23.07 -3.17
C TYR A 630 -16.43 22.89 -4.62
N VAL A 631 -16.69 23.99 -5.32
CA VAL A 631 -17.09 23.96 -6.76
C VAL A 631 -15.96 23.40 -7.62
N THR A 632 -14.71 23.76 -7.32
CA THR A 632 -13.54 23.23 -8.04
C THR A 632 -13.49 21.70 -7.94
N ARG A 633 -13.68 21.12 -6.75
CA ARG A 633 -13.70 19.67 -6.56
C ARG A 633 -14.88 19.00 -7.28
N LEU A 634 -16.04 19.64 -7.35
CA LEU A 634 -17.15 19.14 -8.16
C LEU A 634 -16.77 19.03 -9.64
N TYR A 635 -16.13 20.07 -10.21
CA TYR A 635 -15.70 20.03 -11.60
C TYR A 635 -14.68 18.92 -11.86
N LYS A 636 -13.67 18.78 -10.98
CA LYS A 636 -12.68 17.69 -11.09
C LYS A 636 -13.34 16.31 -11.04
N THR A 637 -14.28 16.12 -10.12
CA THR A 637 -14.91 14.80 -9.90
C THR A 637 -15.95 14.46 -10.96
N PHE A 638 -16.84 15.40 -11.30
CA PHE A 638 -17.99 15.11 -12.15
C PHE A 638 -17.81 15.51 -13.62
N MET A 639 -16.86 16.41 -13.90
CA MET A 639 -16.58 16.89 -15.26
C MET A 639 -15.21 16.43 -15.77
N GLY A 640 -14.32 15.94 -14.87
CA GLY A 640 -12.97 15.49 -15.22
C GLY A 640 -12.05 16.61 -15.69
N ARG A 641 -12.32 17.86 -15.29
CA ARG A 641 -11.53 19.04 -15.67
C ARG A 641 -11.53 20.13 -14.60
N GLU A 642 -10.58 21.05 -14.72
CA GLU A 642 -10.62 22.29 -13.94
C GLU A 642 -11.77 23.19 -14.41
N PRO A 643 -12.45 23.91 -13.50
CA PRO A 643 -13.45 24.89 -13.87
C PRO A 643 -12.82 26.18 -14.42
N GLU A 644 -13.53 26.89 -15.29
CA GLU A 644 -13.18 28.27 -15.62
C GLU A 644 -13.60 29.23 -14.46
N ALA A 645 -12.89 30.35 -14.29
CA ALA A 645 -13.20 31.33 -13.23
C ALA A 645 -14.67 31.83 -13.28
N SER A 646 -15.25 31.93 -14.48
CA SER A 646 -16.67 32.29 -14.69
C SER A 646 -17.64 31.22 -14.17
N GLU A 647 -17.27 29.94 -14.25
CA GLU A 647 -18.08 28.82 -13.77
C GLU A 647 -18.05 28.74 -12.25
N VAL A 648 -16.87 28.92 -11.64
CA VAL A 648 -16.75 29.03 -10.18
C VAL A 648 -17.59 30.19 -9.67
N ALA A 649 -17.43 31.39 -10.23
CA ALA A 649 -18.17 32.58 -9.82
C ALA A 649 -19.69 32.43 -9.97
N TYR A 650 -20.16 31.68 -10.96
CA TYR A 650 -21.59 31.40 -11.13
C TYR A 650 -22.12 30.57 -9.96
N TRP A 651 -21.51 29.39 -9.69
CA TRP A 651 -22.00 28.49 -8.67
C TRP A 651 -21.84 29.02 -7.25
N THR A 652 -20.71 29.66 -6.95
CA THR A 652 -20.49 30.31 -5.63
C THR A 652 -21.45 31.47 -5.44
N GLY A 653 -21.77 32.21 -6.51
CA GLY A 653 -22.81 33.24 -6.49
C GLY A 653 -24.20 32.69 -6.19
N GLU A 654 -24.57 31.52 -6.73
CA GLU A 654 -25.86 30.87 -6.48
C GLU A 654 -25.94 30.31 -5.05
N ILE A 655 -24.84 29.74 -4.55
CA ILE A 655 -24.72 29.26 -3.16
C ILE A 655 -24.80 30.44 -2.18
N GLY A 656 -24.02 31.50 -2.42
CA GLY A 656 -23.95 32.68 -1.55
C GLY A 656 -25.28 33.47 -1.46
N LYS A 657 -26.10 33.44 -2.49
CA LYS A 657 -27.46 34.03 -2.50
C LYS A 657 -28.51 33.14 -1.84
N GLY A 658 -28.14 31.86 -1.50
CA GLY A 658 -29.08 30.85 -1.03
C GLY A 658 -30.06 30.34 -2.09
N ALA A 659 -29.78 30.58 -3.38
CA ALA A 659 -30.57 30.06 -4.50
C ALA A 659 -30.31 28.56 -4.71
N GLN A 660 -29.11 28.11 -4.37
CA GLN A 660 -28.70 26.70 -4.35
C GLN A 660 -28.06 26.34 -3.02
N THR A 661 -28.14 25.08 -2.63
CA THR A 661 -27.37 24.51 -1.53
C THR A 661 -26.23 23.65 -2.11
N ARG A 662 -25.17 23.36 -1.34
CA ARG A 662 -24.12 22.44 -1.75
C ARG A 662 -24.70 21.09 -2.22
N ASP A 663 -25.71 20.55 -1.51
CA ASP A 663 -26.36 19.29 -1.86
C ASP A 663 -27.13 19.38 -3.19
N SER A 664 -27.81 20.50 -3.48
CA SER A 664 -28.50 20.68 -4.76
C SER A 664 -27.52 20.83 -5.93
N VAL A 665 -26.36 21.41 -5.68
CA VAL A 665 -25.29 21.54 -6.68
C VAL A 665 -24.67 20.17 -6.98
N ILE A 666 -24.40 19.33 -5.98
CA ILE A 666 -23.95 17.92 -6.21
C ILE A 666 -24.95 17.19 -7.12
N ALA A 667 -26.24 17.30 -6.81
CA ALA A 667 -27.29 16.63 -7.60
C ALA A 667 -27.31 17.09 -9.06
N PHE A 668 -27.06 18.39 -9.30
CA PHE A 668 -26.95 18.93 -10.67
C PHE A 668 -25.76 18.30 -11.43
N PHE A 669 -24.59 18.29 -10.79
CA PHE A 669 -23.37 17.74 -11.39
C PHE A 669 -23.48 16.23 -11.66
N GLY A 670 -24.05 15.46 -10.73
CA GLY A 670 -24.24 14.02 -10.89
C GLY A 670 -25.23 13.63 -12.01
N GLN A 671 -26.06 14.57 -12.48
CA GLN A 671 -26.98 14.34 -13.59
C GLN A 671 -26.44 14.82 -14.95
N SER A 672 -25.23 15.37 -14.98
CA SER A 672 -24.61 15.87 -16.21
C SER A 672 -24.29 14.75 -17.22
N GLU A 673 -24.18 15.13 -18.48
CA GLU A 673 -23.73 14.25 -19.54
C GLU A 673 -22.25 13.89 -19.36
N GLU A 674 -21.43 14.83 -18.89
CA GLU A 674 -20.01 14.63 -18.62
C GLU A 674 -19.82 13.55 -17.57
N PHE A 675 -20.58 13.57 -16.46
CA PHE A 675 -20.49 12.51 -15.45
C PHE A 675 -20.97 11.15 -15.99
N THR A 676 -21.96 11.15 -16.87
CA THR A 676 -22.37 9.93 -17.57
C THR A 676 -21.21 9.37 -18.38
N ASN A 677 -20.50 10.23 -19.11
CA ASN A 677 -19.33 9.82 -19.90
C ASN A 677 -18.18 9.30 -19.02
N ILE A 678 -17.95 9.91 -17.85
CA ILE A 678 -16.98 9.41 -16.88
C ILE A 678 -17.38 8.02 -16.37
N CYS A 679 -18.61 7.83 -15.93
CA CYS A 679 -19.09 6.52 -15.48
C CYS A 679 -18.97 5.45 -16.58
N ASN A 680 -19.33 5.80 -17.81
CA ASN A 680 -19.19 4.90 -18.97
C ASN A 680 -17.73 4.54 -19.25
N LYS A 681 -16.79 5.51 -19.13
CA LYS A 681 -15.35 5.28 -19.28
C LYS A 681 -14.84 4.21 -18.29
N TYR A 682 -15.38 4.20 -17.09
CA TYR A 682 -15.04 3.24 -16.05
C TYR A 682 -15.98 2.01 -16.01
N GLY A 683 -16.87 1.84 -17.00
CA GLY A 683 -17.78 0.69 -17.06
C GLY A 683 -18.75 0.56 -15.89
N ILE A 684 -19.00 1.64 -15.13
CA ILE A 684 -19.87 1.63 -13.95
C ILE A 684 -21.24 2.26 -14.25
N GLU A 685 -22.25 1.82 -13.51
CA GLU A 685 -23.58 2.42 -13.63
C GLU A 685 -23.59 3.81 -12.98
N ARG A 686 -24.05 4.83 -13.73
CA ARG A 686 -24.15 6.18 -13.19
C ARG A 686 -25.14 6.27 -12.02
N GLY A 687 -26.31 5.68 -12.14
CA GLY A 687 -27.40 5.80 -11.17
C GLY A 687 -28.05 7.20 -11.17
N THR A 688 -28.75 7.50 -10.07
CA THR A 688 -29.40 8.80 -9.80
C THR A 688 -28.90 9.36 -8.48
N MET A 689 -28.83 10.70 -8.39
CA MET A 689 -28.43 11.41 -7.17
C MET A 689 -29.54 11.44 -6.12
#